data_e97792a5593101a597f68b070bfd1101
#
_entry.id   e97792a5593101a597f68b070bfd1101
#
_cell.length_a   1.000
_cell.length_b   1.000
_cell.length_c   1.000
_cell.angle_alpha   90.00
_cell.angle_beta   90.00
_cell.angle_gamma   90.00
#
_symmetry.space_group_name_H-M   'P 1'
#
loop_
_entity.id
_entity.type
_entity.pdbx_description
1 polymer ?
#
loop_
_entity_poly.entity_id
_entity_poly.type
_entity_poly.pdbx_seq_one_letter_code
_entity_poly.pdbx_strand_id
1 'polypeptide(L)'
;MKNTLFILITSIALFFSACLSEKETAFTEKAALEFLYQYMPLGDSVDYTEEYYRECVHYAFLAKQEMPWGASIPEREFKHFVIPVRVNNENLDRFRATYYEELKGRVKDLTLYDAVLEVNHWCHEHVNYKGSDSRTSAPMATIKTSWGRCGEESTLLVTALRTVGIPARQVYTPRWAHCDDNHAWVEAWVDGQWHFLGACEPEPVLDLGWFNEPASRTLLLHTRVFGNYDGPEVVISRSANYTEITVVDNYGKTVKTTFTVVNSDGKPQANLPVEFKIYNYAEFCTVVTKTTDENGQTWLTAGLGCMMAYAAKDGKFGFQVFRSGEKENVTIILNHEKGTEEVFEFDMVPPAPTSVLPEVTAEMRAENDRCIAYEDSLRNAYIADCKKAQQKLIMNTGNKTLCRIYEKTWGNYQTIADFVKYAQGKNQEIKAVELLSNISDKDLRDVSLEVLKDHLDNTPGLEQSIISMPPEHYSQYILSPRVSNEMLVPYRKTLSDFFPEAERRQYHDNPTLLVDWVKNNIKTDDNLALQRIPISPLGVLKARKADRHSRDIFFVSMARSLGIAAQINPVNGNVQYFGKEWTNVNFDAAESANAAVGYLDIQYYPIASVTDPKYYTHFSIKKFDGNSFRLLAYDAKDPGIDDGMMLSTFDHPTPLDEGYYILTAGTRLDDGTALTHSQFFSIKAGETTQLTLVLRQPNDELQVVGSFYADNKFTDPETGEVGNAKQLIQDEYFILGLLDQGSEPTTHAMQDIAAFRKDFEASNLPMIFVFSSKEEYDKFKLKNFSGLPEGIVYGIDDGAIRDDLVESLHLSGDNRPIFIIANTNSEVVFVKQGYTIGLGEQLLKIEKAIGSTHQ
;
A
#
# COMPACT_ATOMS: atom_id res chain seq x y z
N MET A 1 14.90 63.92 -45.14
CA MET A 1 14.66 62.55 -45.65
C MET A 1 15.83 61.55 -45.46
N LYS A 2 17.06 61.95 -45.19
CA LYS A 2 18.20 61.03 -45.00
C LYS A 2 18.38 60.58 -43.58
N ASN A 3 17.85 61.28 -42.59
CA ASN A 3 18.01 60.85 -41.15
C ASN A 3 16.92 59.86 -40.62
N THR A 4 15.79 59.72 -41.33
CA THR A 4 14.73 58.86 -40.97
C THR A 4 14.97 57.41 -41.45
N LEU A 5 15.79 57.25 -42.48
CA LEU A 5 16.14 55.93 -43.02
C LEU A 5 17.21 55.18 -42.18
N PHE A 6 18.08 55.94 -41.47
CA PHE A 6 19.15 55.35 -40.62
C PHE A 6 18.62 54.84 -39.29
N ILE A 7 17.55 55.47 -38.77
CA ILE A 7 16.90 54.95 -37.50
C ILE A 7 16.09 53.72 -37.79
N LEU A 8 15.51 53.56 -38.96
CA LEU A 8 14.71 52.34 -39.29
C LEU A 8 15.59 51.12 -39.54
N ILE A 9 16.79 51.29 -40.10
CA ILE A 9 17.73 50.18 -40.33
C ILE A 9 18.40 49.74 -39.04
N THR A 10 18.68 50.65 -38.09
CA THR A 10 19.19 50.28 -36.76
C THR A 10 18.16 49.59 -35.87
N SER A 11 16.87 49.95 -35.99
CA SER A 11 15.78 49.26 -35.25
C SER A 11 15.49 47.86 -35.80
N ILE A 12 15.65 47.64 -37.10
CA ILE A 12 15.49 46.30 -37.70
C ILE A 12 16.70 45.40 -37.35
N ALA A 13 17.90 45.93 -37.27
CA ALA A 13 19.09 45.18 -36.85
C ALA A 13 19.06 44.81 -35.37
N LEU A 14 18.44 45.62 -34.51
CA LEU A 14 18.23 45.28 -33.09
C LEU A 14 17.08 44.25 -32.87
N PHE A 15 16.08 44.20 -33.77
CA PHE A 15 15.06 43.15 -33.72
C PHE A 15 15.53 41.80 -34.27
N PHE A 16 16.48 41.76 -35.18
CA PHE A 16 17.09 40.51 -35.67
C PHE A 16 18.20 39.96 -34.75
N SER A 17 18.74 40.77 -33.84
CA SER A 17 19.70 40.30 -32.81
C SER A 17 18.99 39.72 -31.57
N ALA A 18 17.69 39.92 -31.41
CA ALA A 18 16.92 39.32 -30.30
C ALA A 18 16.34 37.94 -30.63
N CYS A 19 16.50 37.43 -31.86
CA CYS A 19 16.23 36.06 -32.29
C CYS A 19 17.48 35.23 -32.51
N LEU A 20 18.55 35.49 -31.75
CA LEU A 20 19.60 34.51 -31.54
C LEU A 20 19.08 33.53 -30.50
N SER A 21 18.66 32.37 -30.99
CA SER A 21 18.35 31.19 -30.21
C SER A 21 19.15 31.13 -28.90
N GLU A 22 18.47 31.12 -27.76
CA GLU A 22 19.03 30.40 -26.64
C GLU A 22 19.42 29.04 -27.21
N LYS A 23 20.71 28.77 -27.35
CA LYS A 23 21.19 27.42 -27.49
C LYS A 23 20.68 26.71 -26.26
N GLU A 24 19.69 25.83 -26.42
CA GLU A 24 19.32 24.87 -25.40
C GLU A 24 20.65 24.24 -24.96
N THR A 25 21.11 24.60 -23.79
CA THR A 25 22.30 24.00 -23.21
C THR A 25 21.89 22.58 -22.91
N ALA A 26 22.51 21.62 -23.60
CA ALA A 26 22.21 20.19 -23.43
C ALA A 26 22.17 19.83 -21.94
N PHE A 27 21.14 19.07 -21.53
CA PHE A 27 20.99 18.56 -20.17
C PHE A 27 22.17 17.64 -19.83
N THR A 28 23.01 18.03 -18.87
CA THR A 28 24.26 17.35 -18.51
C THR A 28 24.16 16.63 -17.19
N GLU A 29 25.11 15.71 -16.88
CA GLU A 29 25.19 15.07 -15.56
C GLU A 29 25.22 16.08 -14.41
N LYS A 30 25.92 17.21 -14.57
CA LYS A 30 25.92 18.30 -13.59
C LYS A 30 24.53 18.90 -13.41
N ALA A 31 23.82 19.21 -14.49
CA ALA A 31 22.46 19.75 -14.44
C ALA A 31 21.49 18.72 -13.84
N ALA A 32 21.68 17.43 -14.11
CA ALA A 32 20.90 16.35 -13.52
C ALA A 32 21.12 16.22 -12.00
N LEU A 33 22.37 16.35 -11.54
CA LEU A 33 22.66 16.34 -10.10
C LEU A 33 22.05 17.58 -9.41
N GLU A 34 22.16 18.76 -10.00
CA GLU A 34 21.52 19.99 -9.52
C GLU A 34 20.00 19.84 -9.45
N PHE A 35 19.38 19.22 -10.46
CA PHE A 35 17.96 18.91 -10.50
C PHE A 35 17.54 17.94 -9.38
N LEU A 36 18.32 16.90 -9.10
CA LEU A 36 18.04 16.00 -7.98
C LEU A 36 18.07 16.77 -6.65
N TYR A 37 19.14 17.56 -6.39
CA TYR A 37 19.25 18.32 -5.13
C TYR A 37 18.20 19.42 -4.97
N GLN A 38 17.72 19.98 -6.09
CA GLN A 38 16.67 21.00 -6.05
C GLN A 38 15.33 20.42 -5.58
N TYR A 39 15.02 19.16 -5.93
CA TYR A 39 13.69 18.58 -5.72
C TYR A 39 13.65 17.35 -4.81
N MET A 40 14.80 16.78 -4.40
CA MET A 40 14.79 15.61 -3.51
C MET A 40 14.17 15.93 -2.15
N PRO A 41 13.52 14.96 -1.49
CA PRO A 41 13.06 15.08 -0.12
C PRO A 41 14.19 15.42 0.83
N LEU A 42 13.88 16.13 1.92
CA LEU A 42 14.88 16.48 2.93
C LEU A 42 15.59 15.22 3.49
N GLY A 43 14.84 14.14 3.74
CA GLY A 43 15.41 12.85 4.17
C GLY A 43 16.48 12.36 3.20
N ASP A 44 16.20 12.36 1.90
CA ASP A 44 17.13 11.91 0.87
C ASP A 44 18.42 12.75 0.86
N SER A 45 18.32 14.05 1.07
CA SER A 45 19.48 14.95 1.09
C SER A 45 20.38 14.81 2.32
N VAL A 46 19.84 14.31 3.46
CA VAL A 46 20.59 14.20 4.72
C VAL A 46 21.02 12.76 5.04
N ASP A 47 20.30 11.76 4.54
CA ASP A 47 20.53 10.34 4.83
C ASP A 47 21.45 9.66 3.81
N TYR A 48 21.61 10.23 2.59
CA TYR A 48 22.47 9.69 1.53
C TYR A 48 23.56 10.69 1.11
N THR A 49 24.67 10.16 0.54
CA THR A 49 25.83 10.97 0.17
C THR A 49 25.72 11.51 -1.26
N GLU A 50 26.47 12.57 -1.55
CA GLU A 50 26.57 13.12 -2.92
C GLU A 50 27.16 12.11 -3.90
N GLU A 51 28.13 11.28 -3.48
CA GLU A 51 28.75 10.24 -4.30
C GLU A 51 27.71 9.23 -4.78
N TYR A 52 26.75 8.87 -3.93
CA TYR A 52 25.64 7.99 -4.29
C TYR A 52 24.82 8.60 -5.45
N TYR A 53 24.44 9.86 -5.36
CA TYR A 53 23.66 10.52 -6.43
C TYR A 53 24.46 10.72 -7.70
N ARG A 54 25.76 11.04 -7.60
CA ARG A 54 26.68 11.10 -8.76
C ARG A 54 26.76 9.76 -9.47
N GLU A 55 26.87 8.67 -8.73
CA GLU A 55 26.86 7.31 -9.29
C GLU A 55 25.54 7.02 -10.02
N CYS A 56 24.39 7.32 -9.40
CA CYS A 56 23.08 7.12 -10.03
C CYS A 56 22.90 7.94 -11.33
N VAL A 57 23.33 9.20 -11.33
CA VAL A 57 23.31 10.07 -12.51
C VAL A 57 24.24 9.54 -13.59
N HIS A 58 25.44 9.11 -13.23
CA HIS A 58 26.40 8.52 -14.17
C HIS A 58 25.79 7.33 -14.93
N TYR A 59 25.18 6.36 -14.22
CA TYR A 59 24.57 5.21 -14.86
C TYR A 59 23.37 5.59 -15.75
N ALA A 60 22.59 6.60 -15.39
CA ALA A 60 21.51 7.10 -16.25
C ALA A 60 22.03 7.69 -17.57
N PHE A 61 23.13 8.47 -17.53
CA PHE A 61 23.76 9.00 -18.73
C PHE A 61 24.49 7.94 -19.54
N LEU A 62 25.11 6.96 -18.87
CA LEU A 62 25.72 5.81 -19.54
C LEU A 62 24.66 5.03 -20.32
N ALA A 63 23.51 4.75 -19.71
CA ALA A 63 22.37 4.13 -20.39
C ALA A 63 21.89 4.95 -21.58
N LYS A 64 21.79 6.28 -21.44
CA LYS A 64 21.44 7.18 -22.56
C LYS A 64 22.42 7.09 -23.73
N GLN A 65 23.69 6.84 -23.46
CA GLN A 65 24.73 6.72 -24.48
C GLN A 65 24.78 5.33 -25.14
N GLU A 66 24.56 4.29 -24.38
CA GLU A 66 24.83 2.91 -24.80
C GLU A 66 23.59 2.16 -25.28
N MET A 67 22.36 2.58 -24.86
CA MET A 67 21.15 1.91 -25.30
C MET A 67 20.65 2.41 -26.66
N PRO A 68 20.10 1.53 -27.51
CA PRO A 68 19.62 1.90 -28.86
C PRO A 68 18.59 3.06 -28.86
N TRP A 69 17.75 3.13 -27.84
CA TRP A 69 16.70 4.15 -27.68
C TRP A 69 17.18 5.46 -27.02
N GLY A 70 18.40 5.48 -26.46
CA GLY A 70 18.85 6.60 -25.63
C GLY A 70 18.82 7.97 -26.33
N ALA A 71 19.06 8.00 -27.65
CA ALA A 71 18.99 9.24 -28.45
C ALA A 71 17.53 9.64 -28.79
N SER A 72 16.57 8.72 -28.80
CA SER A 72 15.15 8.98 -29.13
C SER A 72 14.32 9.41 -27.93
N ILE A 73 14.78 9.15 -26.69
CA ILE A 73 14.06 9.56 -25.49
C ILE A 73 14.12 11.11 -25.36
N PRO A 74 12.95 11.78 -25.32
CA PRO A 74 12.92 13.23 -25.16
C PRO A 74 13.53 13.69 -23.83
N GLU A 75 14.10 14.87 -23.77
CA GLU A 75 14.78 15.39 -22.59
C GLU A 75 13.86 15.47 -21.36
N ARG A 76 12.61 15.87 -21.54
CA ARG A 76 11.62 15.95 -20.46
C ARG A 76 11.39 14.57 -19.83
N GLU A 77 11.15 13.53 -20.62
CA GLU A 77 10.93 12.17 -20.16
C GLU A 77 12.18 11.60 -19.49
N PHE A 78 13.36 11.84 -20.06
CA PHE A 78 14.63 11.46 -19.44
C PHE A 78 14.83 12.13 -18.09
N LYS A 79 14.60 13.44 -18.02
CA LYS A 79 14.80 14.25 -16.80
C LYS A 79 13.85 13.85 -15.67
N HIS A 80 12.57 13.61 -15.97
CA HIS A 80 11.56 13.38 -14.94
C HIS A 80 11.31 11.89 -14.64
N PHE A 81 11.67 10.96 -15.54
CA PHE A 81 11.33 9.55 -15.43
C PHE A 81 12.49 8.57 -15.57
N VAL A 82 13.74 9.05 -15.81
CA VAL A 82 14.96 8.23 -15.78
C VAL A 82 15.92 8.70 -14.69
N ILE A 83 16.18 10.02 -14.62
CA ILE A 83 17.12 10.61 -13.65
C ILE A 83 16.71 10.36 -12.21
N PRO A 84 15.43 10.51 -11.79
CA PRO A 84 15.05 10.31 -10.39
C PRO A 84 15.36 8.89 -9.90
N VAL A 85 15.92 8.81 -8.70
CA VAL A 85 16.30 7.53 -8.08
C VAL A 85 15.11 6.93 -7.35
N ARG A 86 14.43 7.75 -6.53
CA ARG A 86 13.27 7.33 -5.73
C ARG A 86 12.03 7.10 -6.59
N VAL A 87 11.31 6.04 -6.28
CA VAL A 87 10.04 5.67 -6.94
C VAL A 87 8.86 5.87 -5.98
N ASN A 88 8.96 5.33 -4.76
CA ASN A 88 7.92 5.37 -3.74
C ASN A 88 8.52 5.86 -2.39
N ASN A 89 8.27 5.16 -1.29
CA ASN A 89 8.84 5.45 0.04
C ASN A 89 9.92 4.42 0.45
N GLU A 90 10.47 3.71 -0.52
CA GLU A 90 11.54 2.72 -0.32
C GLU A 90 12.82 3.36 0.19
N ASN A 91 13.73 2.51 0.71
CA ASN A 91 15.13 2.93 0.85
C ASN A 91 15.80 2.98 -0.49
N LEU A 92 16.68 3.95 -0.63
CA LEU A 92 17.58 4.00 -1.77
C LEU A 92 18.75 3.02 -1.58
N ASP A 93 19.06 2.28 -2.63
CA ASP A 93 20.17 1.32 -2.68
C ASP A 93 21.00 1.46 -3.95
N ARG A 94 22.04 0.64 -4.10
CA ARG A 94 22.95 0.70 -5.25
C ARG A 94 22.50 -0.18 -6.42
N PHE A 95 21.18 -0.33 -6.63
CA PHE A 95 20.61 -1.18 -7.68
C PHE A 95 21.20 -0.86 -9.05
N ARG A 96 21.20 0.41 -9.47
CA ARG A 96 21.70 0.82 -10.79
C ARG A 96 23.13 0.36 -11.04
N ALA A 97 24.03 0.61 -10.09
CA ALA A 97 25.41 0.20 -10.19
C ALA A 97 25.59 -1.34 -10.18
N THR A 98 24.71 -2.03 -9.47
CA THR A 98 24.82 -3.50 -9.30
C THR A 98 24.33 -4.24 -10.54
N TYR A 99 23.22 -3.82 -11.14
CA TYR A 99 22.51 -4.57 -12.19
C TYR A 99 22.63 -3.96 -13.60
N TYR A 100 23.32 -2.82 -13.76
CA TYR A 100 23.41 -2.16 -15.07
C TYR A 100 23.96 -3.06 -16.16
N GLU A 101 25.11 -3.72 -15.94
CA GLU A 101 25.75 -4.56 -16.96
C GLU A 101 24.91 -5.81 -17.29
N GLU A 102 24.25 -6.39 -16.31
CA GLU A 102 23.37 -7.55 -16.50
C GLU A 102 22.15 -7.16 -17.34
N LEU A 103 21.40 -6.12 -16.92
CA LEU A 103 20.22 -5.65 -17.65
C LEU A 103 20.58 -5.16 -19.06
N LYS A 104 21.65 -4.38 -19.20
CA LYS A 104 22.18 -3.98 -20.51
C LYS A 104 22.45 -5.18 -21.41
N GLY A 105 23.07 -6.23 -20.88
CA GLY A 105 23.37 -7.46 -21.62
C GLY A 105 22.13 -8.12 -22.18
N ARG A 106 21.00 -8.02 -21.46
CA ARG A 106 19.72 -8.59 -21.89
C ARG A 106 18.99 -7.78 -22.95
N VAL A 107 19.08 -6.44 -22.90
CA VAL A 107 18.18 -5.59 -23.70
C VAL A 107 18.83 -4.83 -24.84
N LYS A 108 20.16 -4.71 -24.90
CA LYS A 108 20.90 -3.87 -25.86
C LYS A 108 20.64 -4.17 -27.34
N ASP A 109 20.22 -5.39 -27.65
CA ASP A 109 19.97 -5.86 -29.03
C ASP A 109 18.45 -5.93 -29.36
N LEU A 110 17.59 -5.47 -28.45
CA LEU A 110 16.14 -5.48 -28.57
C LEU A 110 15.59 -4.12 -29.06
N THR A 111 14.35 -4.13 -29.54
CA THR A 111 13.56 -2.91 -29.71
C THR A 111 13.20 -2.32 -28.35
N LEU A 112 12.79 -1.04 -28.26
CA LEU A 112 12.36 -0.43 -27.01
C LEU A 112 11.14 -1.18 -26.42
N TYR A 113 10.18 -1.56 -27.26
CA TYR A 113 9.01 -2.34 -26.89
C TYR A 113 9.40 -3.68 -26.25
N ASP A 114 10.22 -4.47 -26.97
CA ASP A 114 10.66 -5.77 -26.48
C ASP A 114 11.55 -5.68 -25.24
N ALA A 115 12.33 -4.60 -25.11
CA ALA A 115 13.17 -4.34 -23.93
C ALA A 115 12.33 -4.09 -22.68
N VAL A 116 11.17 -3.41 -22.80
CA VAL A 116 10.26 -3.22 -21.64
C VAL A 116 9.70 -4.56 -21.17
N LEU A 117 9.25 -5.44 -22.09
CA LEU A 117 8.76 -6.77 -21.75
C LEU A 117 9.88 -7.63 -21.13
N GLU A 118 11.08 -7.63 -21.72
CA GLU A 118 12.23 -8.40 -21.22
C GLU A 118 12.67 -7.97 -19.81
N VAL A 119 12.64 -6.67 -19.50
CA VAL A 119 12.95 -6.21 -18.15
C VAL A 119 11.91 -6.69 -17.15
N ASN A 120 10.63 -6.78 -17.54
CA ASN A 120 9.59 -7.34 -16.68
C ASN A 120 9.77 -8.85 -16.45
N HIS A 121 10.13 -9.60 -17.49
CA HIS A 121 10.53 -11.00 -17.37
C HIS A 121 11.73 -11.17 -16.41
N TRP A 122 12.76 -10.33 -16.56
CA TRP A 122 13.89 -10.33 -15.61
C TRP A 122 13.43 -10.05 -14.17
N CYS A 123 12.49 -9.14 -13.95
CA CYS A 123 11.94 -8.90 -12.60
C CYS A 123 11.21 -10.13 -12.06
N HIS A 124 10.45 -10.83 -12.89
CA HIS A 124 9.74 -12.06 -12.52
C HIS A 124 10.69 -13.24 -12.21
N GLU A 125 11.87 -13.32 -12.86
CA GLU A 125 12.90 -14.29 -12.46
C GLU A 125 13.29 -14.19 -10.98
N HIS A 126 13.21 -12.97 -10.41
CA HIS A 126 13.68 -12.66 -9.06
C HIS A 126 12.57 -12.55 -8.05
N VAL A 127 11.40 -12.03 -8.43
CA VAL A 127 10.36 -11.60 -7.52
C VAL A 127 8.98 -12.06 -8.00
N ASN A 128 8.14 -12.48 -7.05
CA ASN A 128 6.72 -12.75 -7.27
C ASN A 128 5.89 -12.08 -6.18
N TYR A 129 4.59 -11.93 -6.42
CA TYR A 129 3.67 -11.28 -5.49
C TYR A 129 3.52 -12.05 -4.18
N LYS A 130 3.60 -11.32 -3.07
CA LYS A 130 3.13 -11.75 -1.76
C LYS A 130 2.85 -10.53 -0.88
N GLY A 131 1.66 -10.50 -0.25
CA GLY A 131 1.29 -9.46 0.71
C GLY A 131 2.26 -9.34 1.90
N SER A 132 2.49 -8.12 2.36
CA SER A 132 3.32 -7.79 3.51
C SER A 132 2.92 -6.44 4.11
N ASP A 133 3.66 -5.94 5.12
CA ASP A 133 3.41 -4.63 5.72
C ASP A 133 3.59 -3.45 4.74
N SER A 134 3.08 -2.27 5.12
CA SER A 134 3.01 -1.07 4.25
C SER A 134 4.35 -0.43 3.92
N ARG A 135 5.44 -0.76 4.63
CA ARG A 135 6.77 -0.24 4.34
C ARG A 135 7.29 -0.84 3.03
N THR A 136 7.66 -0.02 2.06
CA THR A 136 8.24 -0.49 0.78
C THR A 136 9.71 -0.85 0.96
N SER A 137 10.10 -2.09 0.65
CA SER A 137 11.50 -2.55 0.64
C SER A 137 12.25 -1.95 -0.54
N ALA A 138 13.56 -1.75 -0.38
CA ALA A 138 14.45 -1.38 -1.47
C ALA A 138 14.50 -2.46 -2.56
N PRO A 139 14.76 -2.13 -3.83
CA PRO A 139 14.82 -3.10 -4.93
C PRO A 139 15.74 -4.29 -4.68
N MET A 140 16.95 -4.07 -4.16
CA MET A 140 17.88 -5.17 -3.85
C MET A 140 17.40 -6.03 -2.68
N ALA A 141 16.69 -5.46 -1.71
CA ALA A 141 16.10 -6.21 -0.61
C ALA A 141 14.91 -7.06 -1.10
N THR A 142 14.12 -6.54 -2.03
CA THR A 142 13.01 -7.26 -2.67
C THR A 142 13.52 -8.46 -3.44
N ILE A 143 14.57 -8.32 -4.27
CA ILE A 143 15.24 -9.43 -4.95
C ILE A 143 15.76 -10.47 -3.95
N LYS A 144 16.44 -10.02 -2.89
CA LYS A 144 16.98 -10.90 -1.84
C LYS A 144 15.89 -11.69 -1.13
N THR A 145 14.68 -11.14 -1.04
CA THR A 145 13.51 -11.78 -0.44
C THR A 145 12.80 -12.72 -1.42
N SER A 146 12.92 -12.50 -2.73
CA SER A 146 12.23 -13.18 -3.84
C SER A 146 10.72 -12.96 -3.89
N TRP A 147 10.19 -12.01 -3.16
CA TRP A 147 8.79 -11.63 -3.23
C TRP A 147 8.58 -10.21 -2.68
N GLY A 148 7.51 -9.58 -3.12
CA GLY A 148 7.05 -8.29 -2.66
C GLY A 148 5.55 -8.14 -2.86
N ARG A 149 4.93 -7.10 -2.28
CA ARG A 149 3.60 -6.66 -2.68
C ARG A 149 3.70 -5.73 -3.90
N CYS A 150 2.58 -5.33 -4.49
CA CYS A 150 2.54 -4.48 -5.68
C CYS A 150 3.41 -3.20 -5.57
N GLY A 151 3.55 -2.62 -4.35
CA GLY A 151 4.41 -1.46 -4.09
C GLY A 151 5.90 -1.75 -4.28
N GLU A 152 6.39 -2.92 -3.81
CA GLU A 152 7.78 -3.37 -4.02
C GLU A 152 8.02 -3.79 -5.46
N GLU A 153 7.11 -4.55 -6.06
CA GLU A 153 7.24 -5.05 -7.44
C GLU A 153 7.30 -3.89 -8.43
N SER A 154 6.39 -2.92 -8.32
CA SER A 154 6.41 -1.72 -9.18
C SER A 154 7.62 -0.83 -8.93
N THR A 155 8.12 -0.73 -7.69
CA THR A 155 9.37 -0.03 -7.39
C THR A 155 10.57 -0.72 -8.05
N LEU A 156 10.63 -2.05 -8.01
CA LEU A 156 11.68 -2.84 -8.65
C LEU A 156 11.65 -2.65 -10.17
N LEU A 157 10.50 -2.82 -10.82
CA LEU A 157 10.38 -2.71 -12.27
C LEU A 157 10.70 -1.29 -12.77
N VAL A 158 10.18 -0.24 -12.12
CA VAL A 158 10.52 1.14 -12.47
C VAL A 158 12.02 1.39 -12.34
N THR A 159 12.65 0.89 -11.26
CA THR A 159 14.09 1.05 -11.06
C THR A 159 14.89 0.29 -12.13
N ALA A 160 14.49 -0.93 -12.50
CA ALA A 160 15.14 -1.73 -13.53
C ALA A 160 15.04 -1.07 -14.92
N LEU A 161 13.85 -0.60 -15.31
CA LEU A 161 13.65 0.14 -16.56
C LEU A 161 14.49 1.42 -16.63
N ARG A 162 14.48 2.23 -15.56
CA ARG A 162 15.29 3.46 -15.46
C ARG A 162 16.79 3.15 -15.51
N THR A 163 17.22 1.98 -15.04
CA THR A 163 18.63 1.56 -15.07
C THR A 163 19.14 1.40 -16.50
N VAL A 164 18.31 0.97 -17.43
CA VAL A 164 18.64 0.87 -18.85
C VAL A 164 18.12 2.07 -19.67
N GLY A 165 17.83 3.20 -19.00
CA GLY A 165 17.49 4.45 -19.66
C GLY A 165 16.07 4.53 -20.25
N ILE A 166 15.17 3.63 -19.87
CA ILE A 166 13.77 3.64 -20.26
C ILE A 166 12.97 4.48 -19.26
N PRO A 167 12.27 5.56 -19.70
CA PRO A 167 11.41 6.33 -18.81
C PRO A 167 10.29 5.46 -18.28
N ALA A 168 10.18 5.41 -16.96
CA ALA A 168 9.17 4.61 -16.29
C ALA A 168 8.63 5.32 -15.06
N ARG A 169 7.35 5.06 -14.73
CA ARG A 169 6.67 5.64 -13.59
C ARG A 169 5.76 4.61 -12.90
N GLN A 170 5.69 4.69 -11.57
CA GLN A 170 4.70 3.96 -10.81
C GLN A 170 3.35 4.66 -10.96
N VAL A 171 2.32 3.88 -11.28
CA VAL A 171 0.93 4.30 -11.24
C VAL A 171 0.27 3.61 -10.06
N TYR A 172 -0.54 4.33 -9.28
CA TYR A 172 -1.24 3.72 -8.17
C TYR A 172 -2.67 4.26 -8.02
N THR A 173 -3.59 3.38 -7.67
CA THR A 173 -4.87 3.78 -7.10
C THR A 173 -4.71 3.84 -5.58
N PRO A 174 -4.97 5.00 -4.95
CA PRO A 174 -4.83 5.09 -3.49
C PRO A 174 -5.82 4.19 -2.76
N ARG A 175 -7.00 4.00 -3.32
CA ARG A 175 -8.06 3.08 -2.89
C ARG A 175 -8.95 2.73 -4.08
N TRP A 176 -9.27 1.44 -4.23
CA TRP A 176 -10.31 1.02 -5.14
C TRP A 176 -11.69 1.51 -4.68
N ALA A 177 -12.58 1.80 -5.62
CA ALA A 177 -13.96 2.12 -5.29
C ALA A 177 -14.85 0.87 -5.17
N HIS A 178 -14.50 -0.17 -5.91
CA HIS A 178 -15.31 -1.39 -6.07
C HIS A 178 -14.90 -2.54 -5.12
N CYS A 179 -13.75 -2.46 -4.47
CA CYS A 179 -13.31 -3.44 -3.48
C CYS A 179 -12.41 -2.78 -2.42
N ASP A 180 -12.17 -3.46 -1.30
CA ASP A 180 -11.45 -2.90 -0.15
C ASP A 180 -9.96 -3.20 -0.26
N ASP A 181 -9.29 -2.48 -1.14
CA ASP A 181 -7.84 -2.53 -1.33
C ASP A 181 -7.32 -1.31 -2.10
N ASN A 182 -6.05 -1.35 -2.44
CA ASN A 182 -5.34 -0.45 -3.35
C ASN A 182 -4.42 -1.27 -4.26
N HIS A 183 -3.91 -0.66 -5.33
CA HIS A 183 -2.97 -1.33 -6.21
C HIS A 183 -1.96 -0.35 -6.83
N ALA A 184 -0.81 -0.88 -7.23
CA ALA A 184 0.22 -0.13 -7.94
C ALA A 184 0.84 -0.99 -9.05
N TRP A 185 1.06 -0.38 -10.20
CA TRP A 185 1.70 -1.00 -11.38
C TRP A 185 2.64 -0.01 -12.06
N VAL A 186 3.07 -0.29 -13.27
CA VAL A 186 4.07 0.51 -13.98
C VAL A 186 3.55 0.99 -15.32
N GLU A 187 3.89 2.22 -15.70
CA GLU A 187 3.85 2.70 -17.07
C GLU A 187 5.28 2.96 -17.57
N ALA A 188 5.58 2.51 -18.78
CA ALA A 188 6.82 2.73 -19.50
C ALA A 188 6.59 3.56 -20.77
N TRP A 189 7.53 4.45 -21.09
CA TRP A 189 7.48 5.28 -22.29
C TRP A 189 8.06 4.54 -23.48
N VAL A 190 7.21 4.20 -24.44
CA VAL A 190 7.58 3.50 -25.68
C VAL A 190 7.04 4.27 -26.86
N ASP A 191 7.92 4.61 -27.80
CA ASP A 191 7.58 5.21 -29.10
C ASP A 191 6.64 6.45 -29.02
N GLY A 192 6.81 7.25 -27.99
CA GLY A 192 6.07 8.51 -27.83
C GLY A 192 4.80 8.40 -26.97
N GLN A 193 4.52 7.26 -26.37
CA GLN A 193 3.33 7.01 -25.56
C GLN A 193 3.68 6.27 -24.24
N TRP A 194 2.81 6.39 -23.27
CA TRP A 194 2.85 5.60 -22.03
C TRP A 194 2.06 4.32 -22.22
N HIS A 195 2.69 3.19 -21.96
CA HIS A 195 2.09 1.86 -21.96
C HIS A 195 2.19 1.25 -20.56
N PHE A 196 1.15 0.57 -20.10
CA PHE A 196 1.15 -0.05 -18.78
C PHE A 196 1.49 -1.54 -18.82
N LEU A 197 1.96 -2.04 -17.67
CA LEU A 197 2.25 -3.46 -17.45
C LEU A 197 2.19 -3.78 -15.95
N GLY A 198 1.78 -5.02 -15.63
CA GLY A 198 1.88 -5.56 -14.27
C GLY A 198 3.34 -5.78 -13.90
N ALA A 199 3.72 -5.30 -12.71
CA ALA A 199 5.12 -5.39 -12.27
C ALA A 199 5.44 -6.80 -11.78
N CYS A 200 6.51 -7.40 -12.28
CA CYS A 200 6.87 -8.80 -12.01
C CYS A 200 5.78 -9.81 -12.46
N GLU A 201 4.87 -9.38 -13.31
CA GLU A 201 3.78 -10.17 -13.89
C GLU A 201 3.83 -10.02 -15.42
N PRO A 202 4.78 -10.67 -16.09
CA PRO A 202 4.98 -10.48 -17.52
C PRO A 202 3.81 -11.04 -18.33
N GLU A 203 3.33 -10.21 -19.24
CA GLU A 203 2.31 -10.51 -20.24
C GLU A 203 2.94 -10.48 -21.64
N PRO A 204 2.34 -11.15 -22.65
CA PRO A 204 2.93 -11.22 -23.99
C PRO A 204 2.94 -9.89 -24.73
N VAL A 205 2.17 -8.91 -24.29
CA VAL A 205 2.05 -7.57 -24.88
C VAL A 205 1.90 -6.50 -23.78
N LEU A 206 2.26 -5.26 -24.09
CA LEU A 206 1.96 -4.12 -23.24
C LEU A 206 0.45 -3.82 -23.22
N ASP A 207 -0.01 -3.04 -22.24
CA ASP A 207 -1.40 -2.68 -22.00
C ASP A 207 -2.30 -3.89 -21.65
N LEU A 208 -1.69 -4.95 -21.15
CA LEU A 208 -2.34 -6.15 -20.66
C LEU A 208 -1.91 -6.45 -19.23
N GLY A 209 -2.86 -6.84 -18.41
CA GLY A 209 -2.68 -7.31 -17.03
C GLY A 209 -4.02 -7.72 -16.45
N TRP A 210 -4.03 -8.55 -15.41
CA TRP A 210 -5.26 -8.96 -14.72
C TRP A 210 -6.10 -7.76 -14.25
N PHE A 211 -5.46 -6.61 -14.03
CA PHE A 211 -6.11 -5.41 -13.51
C PHE A 211 -6.71 -4.49 -14.59
N ASN A 212 -6.80 -4.89 -15.86
CA ASN A 212 -7.41 -4.06 -16.91
C ASN A 212 -8.83 -3.62 -16.54
N GLU A 213 -9.67 -4.56 -16.09
CA GLU A 213 -11.03 -4.25 -15.68
C GLU A 213 -11.06 -3.40 -14.40
N PRO A 214 -10.39 -3.75 -13.28
CA PRO A 214 -10.28 -2.90 -12.11
C PRO A 214 -9.77 -1.48 -12.42
N ALA A 215 -8.74 -1.33 -13.26
CA ALA A 215 -8.19 -0.03 -13.64
C ALA A 215 -9.19 0.82 -14.42
N SER A 216 -10.02 0.20 -15.29
CA SER A 216 -11.02 0.91 -16.08
C SER A 216 -12.17 1.48 -15.26
N ARG A 217 -12.40 0.95 -14.05
CA ARG A 217 -13.45 1.36 -13.12
C ARG A 217 -12.91 2.06 -11.86
N THR A 218 -11.77 2.70 -11.97
CA THR A 218 -11.18 3.48 -10.86
C THR A 218 -11.71 4.89 -10.79
N LEU A 219 -11.72 5.46 -9.59
CA LEU A 219 -12.00 6.88 -9.39
C LEU A 219 -10.76 7.75 -9.59
N LEU A 220 -9.59 7.26 -9.12
CA LEU A 220 -8.34 8.01 -9.15
C LEU A 220 -7.16 7.07 -9.44
N LEU A 221 -6.31 7.49 -10.37
CA LEU A 221 -5.00 6.90 -10.65
C LEU A 221 -3.96 8.01 -10.62
N HIS A 222 -3.00 7.88 -9.74
CA HIS A 222 -2.01 8.90 -9.51
C HIS A 222 -0.61 8.44 -9.92
N THR A 223 0.20 9.41 -10.34
CA THR A 223 1.63 9.28 -10.47
C THR A 223 2.31 10.49 -9.82
N ARG A 224 3.31 10.25 -9.01
CA ARG A 224 4.17 11.29 -8.45
C ARG A 224 5.38 11.49 -9.33
N VAL A 225 5.39 12.59 -10.06
CA VAL A 225 6.48 12.96 -10.96
C VAL A 225 7.47 13.83 -10.20
N PHE A 226 8.72 13.42 -10.14
CA PHE A 226 9.78 14.14 -9.46
C PHE A 226 9.99 15.54 -10.07
N GLY A 227 10.02 16.56 -9.22
CA GLY A 227 10.24 17.94 -9.60
C GLY A 227 8.98 18.68 -10.10
N ASN A 228 9.20 19.84 -10.67
CA ASN A 228 8.16 20.65 -11.28
C ASN A 228 7.93 20.19 -12.73
N TYR A 229 7.02 19.25 -12.90
CA TYR A 229 6.68 18.66 -14.21
C TYR A 229 5.62 19.49 -14.95
N ASP A 230 5.81 19.68 -16.24
CA ASP A 230 4.98 20.48 -17.15
C ASP A 230 4.40 19.66 -18.33
N GLY A 231 4.27 18.35 -18.16
CA GLY A 231 3.66 17.48 -19.16
C GLY A 231 2.17 17.72 -19.38
N PRO A 232 1.57 16.98 -20.33
CA PRO A 232 0.18 17.22 -20.77
C PRO A 232 -0.89 16.72 -19.77
N GLU A 233 -0.50 15.87 -18.82
CA GLU A 233 -1.44 15.24 -17.89
C GLU A 233 -2.05 16.24 -16.90
N VAL A 234 -3.25 15.93 -16.41
CA VAL A 234 -3.95 16.77 -15.44
C VAL A 234 -3.22 16.75 -14.10
N VAL A 235 -2.75 17.91 -13.65
CA VAL A 235 -2.09 18.07 -12.36
C VAL A 235 -3.13 18.08 -11.25
N ILE A 236 -2.97 17.19 -10.29
CA ILE A 236 -3.79 17.12 -9.07
C ILE A 236 -3.23 18.08 -8.03
N SER A 237 -1.93 17.99 -7.76
CA SER A 237 -1.25 18.79 -6.75
C SER A 237 0.21 19.06 -7.13
N ARG A 238 0.80 20.10 -6.52
CA ARG A 238 2.23 20.41 -6.61
C ARG A 238 2.79 20.61 -5.22
N SER A 239 3.92 20.00 -4.96
CA SER A 239 4.73 20.24 -3.76
C SER A 239 6.07 20.86 -4.13
N ALA A 240 6.91 21.14 -3.15
CA ALA A 240 8.28 21.58 -3.41
C ALA A 240 9.13 20.50 -4.12
N ASN A 241 8.73 19.23 -4.02
CA ASN A 241 9.53 18.07 -4.41
C ASN A 241 8.99 17.34 -5.64
N TYR A 242 7.68 17.36 -5.85
CA TYR A 242 7.04 16.61 -6.93
C TYR A 242 5.76 17.29 -7.45
N THR A 243 5.37 16.87 -8.64
CA THR A 243 4.06 17.14 -9.24
C THR A 243 3.25 15.83 -9.22
N GLU A 244 2.08 15.84 -8.61
CA GLU A 244 1.15 14.72 -8.67
C GLU A 244 0.18 14.92 -9.83
N ILE A 245 0.13 13.96 -10.72
CA ILE A 245 -0.73 13.94 -11.90
C ILE A 245 -1.74 12.81 -11.82
N THR A 246 -2.88 12.96 -12.50
CA THR A 246 -3.80 11.85 -12.71
C THR A 246 -3.61 11.27 -14.12
N VAL A 247 -3.71 9.94 -14.20
CA VAL A 247 -3.59 9.18 -15.45
C VAL A 247 -4.82 8.33 -15.74
N VAL A 248 -5.94 8.59 -15.06
CA VAL A 248 -7.20 7.83 -15.25
C VAL A 248 -7.64 7.81 -16.70
N ASP A 249 -7.38 8.89 -17.46
CA ASP A 249 -7.76 8.99 -18.88
C ASP A 249 -7.10 7.92 -19.78
N ASN A 250 -6.00 7.28 -19.32
CA ASN A 250 -5.38 6.16 -20.02
C ASN A 250 -6.18 4.85 -19.85
N TYR A 251 -7.07 4.77 -18.86
CA TYR A 251 -7.77 3.52 -18.46
C TYR A 251 -9.29 3.63 -18.54
N GLY A 252 -9.85 4.80 -18.26
CA GLY A 252 -11.29 5.00 -18.18
C GLY A 252 -11.72 6.44 -18.43
N LYS A 253 -13.02 6.67 -18.37
CA LYS A 253 -13.58 8.01 -18.58
C LYS A 253 -13.50 8.84 -17.31
N THR A 254 -13.13 10.11 -17.44
CA THR A 254 -13.12 11.08 -16.34
C THR A 254 -14.04 12.25 -16.58
N VAL A 255 -14.41 12.92 -15.49
CA VAL A 255 -15.16 14.18 -15.50
C VAL A 255 -14.56 15.13 -14.47
N LYS A 256 -14.49 16.40 -14.84
CA LYS A 256 -14.11 17.49 -13.94
C LYS A 256 -15.36 18.02 -13.24
N THR A 257 -15.38 17.96 -11.89
CA THR A 257 -16.42 18.52 -11.03
C THR A 257 -15.87 19.72 -10.25
N THR A 258 -16.63 20.79 -10.16
CA THR A 258 -16.29 21.98 -9.36
C THR A 258 -16.97 21.91 -7.99
N PHE A 259 -16.29 22.36 -6.94
CA PHE A 259 -16.78 22.35 -5.56
C PHE A 259 -16.73 23.76 -5.01
N THR A 260 -17.81 24.18 -4.35
CA THR A 260 -17.88 25.47 -3.65
C THR A 260 -18.10 25.20 -2.17
N VAL A 261 -17.21 25.69 -1.31
CA VAL A 261 -17.36 25.58 0.15
C VAL A 261 -17.94 26.89 0.69
N VAL A 262 -19.03 26.77 1.45
CA VAL A 262 -19.72 27.92 2.11
C VAL A 262 -19.91 27.64 3.59
N ASN A 263 -20.00 28.68 4.40
CA ASN A 263 -20.46 28.57 5.78
C ASN A 263 -22.01 28.44 5.83
N SER A 264 -22.57 28.30 7.04
CA SER A 264 -24.02 28.19 7.26
C SER A 264 -24.83 29.41 6.72
N ASP A 265 -24.20 30.57 6.57
CA ASP A 265 -24.83 31.77 6.00
C ASP A 265 -24.70 31.86 4.47
N GLY A 266 -24.13 30.83 3.82
CA GLY A 266 -23.90 30.81 2.38
C GLY A 266 -22.67 31.60 1.91
N LYS A 267 -21.81 32.06 2.82
CA LYS A 267 -20.61 32.82 2.47
C LYS A 267 -19.46 31.89 2.05
N PRO A 268 -18.84 32.12 0.88
CA PRO A 268 -17.70 31.33 0.39
C PRO A 268 -16.52 31.31 1.36
N GLN A 269 -15.82 30.16 1.44
CA GLN A 269 -14.67 29.94 2.31
C GLN A 269 -13.39 29.78 1.47
N ALA A 270 -12.61 30.86 1.42
CA ALA A 270 -11.34 30.89 0.68
C ALA A 270 -10.20 30.21 1.42
N ASN A 271 -9.20 29.72 0.66
CA ASN A 271 -7.97 29.09 1.15
C ASN A 271 -8.23 27.93 2.14
N LEU A 272 -9.31 27.19 1.93
CA LEU A 272 -9.72 26.08 2.80
C LEU A 272 -9.38 24.74 2.15
N PRO A 273 -8.72 23.81 2.86
CA PRO A 273 -8.55 22.44 2.40
C PRO A 273 -9.89 21.73 2.20
N VAL A 274 -10.07 21.08 1.06
CA VAL A 274 -11.17 20.18 0.75
C VAL A 274 -10.58 18.78 0.58
N GLU A 275 -11.01 17.86 1.40
CA GLU A 275 -10.61 16.46 1.36
C GLU A 275 -11.60 15.68 0.49
N PHE A 276 -11.09 14.99 -0.54
CA PHE A 276 -11.85 14.06 -1.35
C PHE A 276 -11.60 12.66 -0.86
N LYS A 277 -12.68 11.92 -0.60
CA LYS A 277 -12.63 10.64 0.09
C LYS A 277 -13.32 9.54 -0.74
N ILE A 278 -12.71 8.35 -0.71
CA ILE A 278 -13.29 7.10 -1.24
C ILE A 278 -13.66 6.23 -0.05
N TYR A 279 -14.81 5.55 -0.12
CA TYR A 279 -15.14 4.52 0.86
C TYR A 279 -14.35 3.25 0.58
N ASN A 280 -13.62 2.78 1.59
CA ASN A 280 -12.78 1.59 1.49
C ASN A 280 -12.39 1.15 2.90
N TYR A 281 -12.44 -0.15 3.20
CA TYR A 281 -12.21 -0.68 4.55
C TYR A 281 -13.05 0.01 5.64
N ALA A 282 -14.34 0.01 5.49
CA ALA A 282 -15.30 0.62 6.41
C ALA A 282 -14.95 2.06 6.84
N GLU A 283 -14.26 2.82 5.98
CA GLU A 283 -13.96 4.22 6.24
C GLU A 283 -14.03 5.10 4.97
N PHE A 284 -14.30 6.37 5.15
CA PHE A 284 -14.09 7.37 4.10
C PHE A 284 -12.62 7.84 4.14
N CYS A 285 -11.78 7.19 3.29
CA CYS A 285 -10.35 7.47 3.19
C CYS A 285 -10.09 8.75 2.40
N THR A 286 -9.34 9.71 2.95
CA THR A 286 -8.87 10.88 2.20
C THR A 286 -7.83 10.46 1.18
N VAL A 287 -8.12 10.69 -0.10
CA VAL A 287 -7.25 10.31 -1.23
C VAL A 287 -6.65 11.51 -1.97
N VAL A 288 -7.32 12.66 -1.94
CA VAL A 288 -6.84 13.94 -2.48
C VAL A 288 -7.25 15.05 -1.55
N THR A 289 -6.39 16.06 -1.38
CA THR A 289 -6.72 17.33 -0.73
C THR A 289 -6.40 18.48 -1.67
N LYS A 290 -7.35 19.37 -1.89
CA LYS A 290 -7.19 20.57 -2.69
C LYS A 290 -7.66 21.80 -1.92
N THR A 291 -7.08 22.95 -2.20
CA THR A 291 -7.41 24.19 -1.51
C THR A 291 -8.38 25.02 -2.35
N THR A 292 -9.37 25.65 -1.72
CA THR A 292 -10.29 26.57 -2.38
C THR A 292 -9.58 27.89 -2.74
N ASP A 293 -10.00 28.48 -3.86
CA ASP A 293 -9.60 29.83 -4.31
C ASP A 293 -10.27 30.94 -3.49
N GLU A 294 -10.10 32.19 -3.95
CA GLU A 294 -10.70 33.38 -3.33
C GLU A 294 -12.25 33.36 -3.35
N ASN A 295 -12.85 32.62 -4.27
CA ASN A 295 -14.30 32.45 -4.39
C ASN A 295 -14.83 31.24 -3.59
N GLY A 296 -13.97 30.57 -2.80
CA GLY A 296 -14.33 29.35 -2.08
C GLY A 296 -14.46 28.13 -2.99
N GLN A 297 -13.86 28.16 -4.19
CA GLN A 297 -13.98 27.10 -5.19
C GLN A 297 -12.71 26.26 -5.34
N THR A 298 -12.91 24.97 -5.60
CA THR A 298 -11.87 24.03 -6.05
C THR A 298 -12.47 23.05 -7.06
N TRP A 299 -11.68 22.12 -7.54
CA TRP A 299 -12.14 21.14 -8.53
C TRP A 299 -11.42 19.80 -8.39
N LEU A 300 -12.04 18.73 -8.89
CA LEU A 300 -11.44 17.41 -9.02
C LEU A 300 -11.81 16.81 -10.37
N THR A 301 -10.86 16.16 -11.04
CA THR A 301 -11.10 15.26 -12.18
C THR A 301 -11.01 13.82 -11.66
N ALA A 302 -12.08 13.04 -11.83
CA ALA A 302 -12.18 11.67 -11.31
C ALA A 302 -13.01 10.78 -12.25
N GLY A 303 -12.91 9.46 -12.08
CA GLY A 303 -13.78 8.48 -12.73
C GLY A 303 -15.26 8.63 -12.34
N LEU A 304 -16.16 7.96 -13.06
CA LEU A 304 -17.63 8.16 -12.99
C LEU A 304 -18.30 7.37 -11.84
N GLY A 305 -17.94 7.65 -10.59
CA GLY A 305 -18.47 6.97 -9.41
C GLY A 305 -18.69 7.89 -8.22
N CYS A 306 -19.12 7.32 -7.10
CA CYS A 306 -19.43 8.05 -5.87
C CYS A 306 -18.18 8.35 -5.06
N MET A 307 -18.05 9.58 -4.57
CA MET A 307 -17.04 10.06 -3.62
C MET A 307 -17.67 10.97 -2.58
N MET A 308 -16.96 11.20 -1.48
CA MET A 308 -17.33 12.22 -0.50
C MET A 308 -16.32 13.38 -0.58
N ALA A 309 -16.83 14.62 -0.61
CA ALA A 309 -16.04 15.83 -0.41
C ALA A 309 -16.31 16.35 1.01
N TYR A 310 -15.22 16.67 1.75
CA TYR A 310 -15.27 17.10 3.14
C TYR A 310 -14.42 18.37 3.32
N ALA A 311 -14.89 19.30 4.12
CA ALA A 311 -14.14 20.48 4.51
C ALA A 311 -14.42 20.86 5.96
N ALA A 312 -13.42 21.45 6.65
CA ALA A 312 -13.60 21.93 8.02
C ALA A 312 -12.86 23.24 8.24
N LYS A 313 -13.40 24.07 9.13
CA LYS A 313 -12.82 25.35 9.53
C LYS A 313 -13.33 25.77 10.92
N ASP A 314 -12.40 26.17 11.79
CA ASP A 314 -12.71 26.71 13.10
C ASP A 314 -13.65 25.81 13.94
N GLY A 315 -13.46 24.48 13.87
CA GLY A 315 -14.25 23.46 14.56
C GLY A 315 -15.61 23.17 13.94
N LYS A 316 -15.99 23.86 12.86
CA LYS A 316 -17.14 23.53 12.02
C LYS A 316 -16.69 22.72 10.82
N PHE A 317 -17.53 21.80 10.37
CA PHE A 317 -17.25 20.98 9.19
C PHE A 317 -18.51 20.74 8.35
N GLY A 318 -18.28 20.25 7.14
CA GLY A 318 -19.35 19.85 6.24
C GLY A 318 -18.85 18.80 5.26
N PHE A 319 -19.76 17.99 4.75
CA PHE A 319 -19.46 16.97 3.75
C PHE A 319 -20.61 16.83 2.77
N GLN A 320 -20.28 16.34 1.57
CA GLN A 320 -21.26 16.04 0.53
C GLN A 320 -20.81 14.81 -0.24
N VAL A 321 -21.66 13.78 -0.29
CA VAL A 321 -21.48 12.68 -1.24
C VAL A 321 -21.96 13.14 -2.61
N PHE A 322 -21.19 12.84 -3.63
CA PHE A 322 -21.49 13.18 -5.02
C PHE A 322 -21.10 12.02 -5.93
N ARG A 323 -21.72 11.95 -7.07
CA ARG A 323 -21.30 11.06 -8.17
C ARG A 323 -20.74 11.91 -9.30
N SER A 324 -19.50 11.60 -9.68
CA SER A 324 -18.83 12.31 -10.78
C SER A 324 -19.63 12.15 -12.07
N GLY A 325 -19.88 13.27 -12.76
CA GLY A 325 -20.66 13.32 -14.00
C GLY A 325 -22.16 13.57 -13.82
N GLU A 326 -22.72 13.53 -12.61
CA GLU A 326 -24.14 13.88 -12.38
C GLU A 326 -24.36 15.39 -12.26
N LYS A 327 -23.40 16.09 -11.62
CA LYS A 327 -23.47 17.54 -11.43
C LYS A 327 -22.12 18.18 -11.74
N GLU A 328 -22.15 19.30 -12.46
CA GLU A 328 -20.93 20.08 -12.72
C GLU A 328 -20.44 20.83 -11.48
N ASN A 329 -21.34 21.21 -10.57
CA ASN A 329 -21.05 21.96 -9.36
C ASN A 329 -21.66 21.30 -8.12
N VAL A 330 -20.86 21.15 -7.08
CA VAL A 330 -21.23 20.59 -5.78
C VAL A 330 -20.94 21.62 -4.69
N THR A 331 -21.92 21.85 -3.81
CA THR A 331 -21.76 22.78 -2.68
C THR A 331 -21.55 22.01 -1.39
N ILE A 332 -20.50 22.36 -0.64
CA ILE A 332 -20.22 21.85 0.70
C ILE A 332 -20.54 22.96 1.70
N ILE A 333 -21.46 22.68 2.63
CA ILE A 333 -21.91 23.65 3.64
C ILE A 333 -21.31 23.26 4.99
N LEU A 334 -20.56 24.17 5.63
CA LEU A 334 -20.00 23.95 6.97
C LEU A 334 -21.08 24.16 8.04
N ASN A 335 -21.97 23.17 8.20
CA ASN A 335 -23.17 23.24 9.06
C ASN A 335 -23.13 22.26 10.25
N HIS A 336 -22.06 21.45 10.37
CA HIS A 336 -21.84 20.57 11.51
C HIS A 336 -20.79 21.16 12.46
N GLU A 337 -20.88 20.81 13.74
CA GLU A 337 -19.89 21.16 14.76
C GLU A 337 -19.71 20.04 15.77
N LYS A 338 -18.66 20.11 16.58
CA LYS A 338 -18.42 19.13 17.65
C LYS A 338 -19.66 19.00 18.55
N GLY A 339 -20.14 17.76 18.72
CA GLY A 339 -21.34 17.44 19.50
C GLY A 339 -22.62 17.29 18.65
N THR A 340 -22.57 17.50 17.33
CA THR A 340 -23.68 17.14 16.46
C THR A 340 -23.93 15.63 16.55
N GLU A 341 -25.15 15.22 16.83
CA GLU A 341 -25.56 13.81 16.82
C GLU A 341 -26.39 13.60 15.55
N GLU A 342 -25.84 12.79 14.60
CA GLU A 342 -26.49 12.52 13.32
C GLU A 342 -26.10 11.11 12.87
N VAL A 343 -27.07 10.42 12.27
CA VAL A 343 -26.89 9.16 11.54
C VAL A 343 -27.14 9.44 10.07
N PHE A 344 -26.25 8.96 9.21
CA PHE A 344 -26.41 9.09 7.76
C PHE A 344 -25.98 7.81 7.04
N GLU A 345 -26.60 7.57 5.91
CA GLU A 345 -26.40 6.39 5.08
C GLU A 345 -26.18 6.79 3.62
N PHE A 346 -25.27 6.09 2.95
CA PHE A 346 -25.01 6.31 1.54
C PHE A 346 -24.79 4.99 0.81
N ASP A 347 -25.19 4.96 -0.47
CA ASP A 347 -24.86 3.91 -1.41
C ASP A 347 -23.70 4.42 -2.28
N MET A 348 -22.50 3.89 -2.01
CA MET A 348 -21.28 4.31 -2.67
C MET A 348 -21.06 3.47 -3.92
N VAL A 349 -21.59 3.94 -5.04
CA VAL A 349 -21.58 3.24 -6.33
C VAL A 349 -20.25 3.49 -7.04
N PRO A 350 -19.47 2.45 -7.39
CA PRO A 350 -18.23 2.59 -8.16
C PRO A 350 -18.50 2.90 -9.64
N PRO A 351 -17.48 3.31 -10.43
CA PRO A 351 -17.59 3.36 -11.89
C PRO A 351 -17.89 1.98 -12.47
N ALA A 352 -18.62 1.95 -13.59
CA ALA A 352 -18.83 0.73 -14.37
C ALA A 352 -17.53 0.34 -15.13
N PRO A 353 -17.24 -0.96 -15.31
CA PRO A 353 -16.08 -1.40 -16.08
C PRO A 353 -16.21 -1.05 -17.57
N THR A 354 -15.12 -0.67 -18.20
CA THR A 354 -15.05 -0.25 -19.61
C THR A 354 -13.80 -0.73 -20.33
N SER A 355 -13.09 -1.73 -19.78
CA SER A 355 -11.81 -2.19 -20.34
C SER A 355 -11.94 -2.80 -21.73
N VAL A 356 -10.93 -2.56 -22.56
CA VAL A 356 -10.72 -3.22 -23.86
C VAL A 356 -9.37 -3.89 -23.80
N LEU A 357 -9.34 -5.21 -24.01
CA LEU A 357 -8.10 -5.97 -23.99
C LEU A 357 -7.40 -5.91 -25.36
N PRO A 358 -6.05 -5.85 -25.41
CA PRO A 358 -5.30 -6.00 -26.64
C PRO A 358 -5.41 -7.44 -27.17
N GLU A 359 -5.21 -7.59 -28.48
CA GLU A 359 -5.20 -8.91 -29.12
C GLU A 359 -3.93 -9.69 -28.76
N VAL A 360 -4.10 -10.92 -28.31
CA VAL A 360 -3.02 -11.87 -28.00
C VAL A 360 -3.26 -13.17 -28.76
N THR A 361 -2.28 -13.60 -29.56
CA THR A 361 -2.39 -14.90 -30.25
C THR A 361 -2.04 -16.05 -29.30
N ALA A 362 -2.52 -17.25 -29.62
CA ALA A 362 -2.20 -18.46 -28.86
C ALA A 362 -0.68 -18.71 -28.78
N GLU A 363 0.04 -18.39 -29.88
CA GLU A 363 1.50 -18.55 -29.94
C GLU A 363 2.21 -17.57 -29.01
N MET A 364 1.76 -16.29 -28.95
CA MET A 364 2.33 -15.30 -28.04
C MET A 364 2.10 -15.71 -26.58
N ARG A 365 0.89 -16.20 -26.25
CA ARG A 365 0.57 -16.70 -24.92
C ARG A 365 1.46 -17.90 -24.55
N ALA A 366 1.56 -18.90 -25.42
CA ALA A 366 2.37 -20.09 -25.18
C ALA A 366 3.86 -19.77 -24.99
N GLU A 367 4.41 -18.78 -25.71
CA GLU A 367 5.80 -18.35 -25.53
C GLU A 367 5.98 -17.64 -24.19
N ASN A 368 5.06 -16.73 -23.82
CA ASN A 368 5.09 -16.06 -22.51
C ASN A 368 5.03 -17.10 -21.37
N ASP A 369 4.12 -18.06 -21.44
CA ASP A 369 3.98 -19.11 -20.43
C ASP A 369 5.25 -19.97 -20.31
N ARG A 370 5.94 -20.24 -21.43
CA ARG A 370 7.23 -20.93 -21.45
C ARG A 370 8.32 -20.12 -20.73
N CYS A 371 8.36 -18.79 -20.93
CA CYS A 371 9.30 -17.91 -20.26
C CYS A 371 9.01 -17.88 -18.75
N ILE A 372 7.76 -17.69 -18.37
CA ILE A 372 7.32 -17.69 -16.96
C ILE A 372 7.71 -19.00 -16.27
N ALA A 373 7.48 -20.16 -16.90
CA ALA A 373 7.85 -21.46 -16.33
C ALA A 373 9.37 -21.60 -16.09
N TYR A 374 10.18 -21.07 -17.00
CA TYR A 374 11.63 -21.04 -16.82
C TYR A 374 12.06 -20.11 -15.68
N GLU A 375 11.51 -18.91 -15.62
CA GLU A 375 11.75 -17.89 -14.58
C GLU A 375 11.36 -18.41 -13.19
N ASP A 376 10.20 -19.04 -13.08
CA ASP A 376 9.76 -19.73 -11.87
C ASP A 376 10.78 -20.78 -11.41
N SER A 377 11.37 -21.53 -12.33
CA SER A 377 12.38 -22.53 -12.00
C SER A 377 13.64 -21.90 -11.40
N LEU A 378 14.09 -20.74 -11.91
CA LEU A 378 15.25 -19.99 -11.39
C LEU A 378 14.97 -19.45 -9.99
N ARG A 379 13.82 -18.79 -9.82
CA ARG A 379 13.41 -18.22 -8.52
C ARG A 379 13.23 -19.31 -7.47
N ASN A 380 12.58 -20.43 -7.82
CA ASN A 380 12.36 -21.55 -6.91
C ASN A 380 13.68 -22.25 -6.50
N ALA A 381 14.68 -22.32 -7.40
CA ALA A 381 16.01 -22.81 -7.06
C ALA A 381 16.68 -21.92 -6.01
N TYR A 382 16.63 -20.58 -6.17
CA TYR A 382 17.14 -19.63 -5.20
C TYR A 382 16.43 -19.77 -3.83
N ILE A 383 15.10 -19.86 -3.83
CA ILE A 383 14.30 -20.04 -2.62
C ILE A 383 14.67 -21.34 -1.90
N ALA A 384 14.86 -22.44 -2.64
CA ALA A 384 15.27 -23.72 -2.09
C ALA A 384 16.65 -23.65 -1.40
N ASP A 385 17.61 -22.94 -2.00
CA ASP A 385 18.93 -22.72 -1.41
C ASP A 385 18.86 -21.87 -0.13
N CYS A 386 18.04 -20.83 -0.11
CA CYS A 386 17.80 -20.04 1.11
C CYS A 386 17.20 -20.91 2.21
N LYS A 387 16.14 -21.68 1.92
CA LYS A 387 15.52 -22.60 2.90
C LYS A 387 16.51 -23.64 3.44
N LYS A 388 17.35 -24.22 2.59
CA LYS A 388 18.39 -25.17 2.99
C LYS A 388 19.42 -24.53 3.94
N ALA A 389 19.81 -23.29 3.67
CA ALA A 389 20.73 -22.55 4.55
C ALA A 389 20.09 -22.22 5.90
N GLN A 390 18.84 -21.76 5.91
CA GLN A 390 18.04 -21.53 7.12
C GLN A 390 17.89 -22.79 7.98
N GLN A 391 17.56 -23.93 7.35
CA GLN A 391 17.45 -25.20 8.05
C GLN A 391 18.74 -25.61 8.76
N LYS A 392 19.92 -25.38 8.16
CA LYS A 392 21.20 -25.60 8.82
C LYS A 392 21.36 -24.76 10.07
N LEU A 393 20.97 -23.50 10.04
CA LEU A 393 21.01 -22.60 11.20
C LEU A 393 20.06 -23.09 12.30
N ILE A 394 18.83 -23.48 11.92
CA ILE A 394 17.81 -24.00 12.83
C ILE A 394 18.29 -25.29 13.52
N MET A 395 18.89 -26.23 12.78
CA MET A 395 19.42 -27.48 13.35
C MET A 395 20.59 -27.26 14.33
N ASN A 396 21.31 -26.16 14.18
CA ASN A 396 22.46 -25.81 15.00
C ASN A 396 22.12 -24.98 16.24
N THR A 397 20.87 -24.56 16.41
CA THR A 397 20.44 -23.81 17.59
C THR A 397 19.44 -24.64 18.42
N GLY A 398 19.58 -24.58 19.75
CA GLY A 398 18.56 -25.13 20.68
C GLY A 398 17.48 -24.10 21.07
N ASN A 399 17.54 -22.89 20.58
CA ASN A 399 16.65 -21.79 20.95
C ASN A 399 15.44 -21.76 20.02
N LYS A 400 14.25 -22.08 20.53
CA LYS A 400 13.01 -22.11 19.76
C LYS A 400 12.63 -20.76 19.15
N THR A 401 12.87 -19.65 19.85
CA THR A 401 12.60 -18.30 19.35
C THR A 401 13.51 -17.99 18.16
N LEU A 402 14.79 -18.34 18.27
CA LEU A 402 15.75 -18.14 17.19
C LEU A 402 15.43 -19.02 15.96
N CYS A 403 14.89 -20.22 16.15
CA CYS A 403 14.38 -21.02 15.03
C CYS A 403 13.30 -20.27 14.24
N ARG A 404 12.29 -19.72 14.93
CA ARG A 404 11.22 -18.93 14.30
C ARG A 404 11.74 -17.66 13.61
N ILE A 405 12.76 -17.01 14.20
CA ILE A 405 13.40 -15.85 13.58
C ILE A 405 14.09 -16.27 12.28
N TYR A 406 14.86 -17.34 12.27
CA TYR A 406 15.54 -17.80 11.05
C TYR A 406 14.55 -18.16 9.92
N GLU A 407 13.40 -18.74 10.22
CA GLU A 407 12.35 -19.02 9.22
C GLU A 407 11.86 -17.76 8.49
N LYS A 408 11.94 -16.59 9.14
CA LYS A 408 11.46 -15.31 8.61
C LYS A 408 12.53 -14.49 7.87
N THR A 409 13.80 -14.88 7.93
CA THR A 409 14.92 -14.08 7.42
C THR A 409 15.10 -14.14 5.90
N TRP A 410 14.57 -15.15 5.24
CA TRP A 410 14.75 -15.39 3.79
C TRP A 410 16.22 -15.20 3.37
N GLY A 411 16.50 -14.47 2.29
CA GLY A 411 17.88 -14.22 1.84
C GLY A 411 18.76 -13.42 2.81
N ASN A 412 18.22 -12.86 3.90
CA ASN A 412 18.99 -12.13 4.92
C ASN A 412 19.52 -13.03 6.06
N TYR A 413 19.34 -14.36 5.95
CA TYR A 413 19.70 -15.34 7.00
C TYR A 413 21.16 -15.20 7.46
N GLN A 414 22.08 -14.90 6.55
CA GLN A 414 23.50 -14.78 6.90
C GLN A 414 23.75 -13.57 7.80
N THR A 415 23.13 -12.41 7.50
CA THR A 415 23.24 -11.21 8.35
C THR A 415 22.77 -11.49 9.78
N ILE A 416 21.63 -12.17 9.93
CA ILE A 416 21.08 -12.54 11.24
C ILE A 416 21.98 -13.55 11.95
N ALA A 417 22.51 -14.55 11.24
CA ALA A 417 23.44 -15.52 11.81
C ALA A 417 24.75 -14.86 12.30
N ASP A 418 25.30 -13.95 11.51
CA ASP A 418 26.52 -13.19 11.87
C ASP A 418 26.27 -12.28 13.09
N PHE A 419 25.08 -11.69 13.18
CA PHE A 419 24.67 -10.91 14.36
C PHE A 419 24.55 -11.79 15.62
N VAL A 420 23.89 -12.93 15.54
CA VAL A 420 23.78 -13.87 16.67
C VAL A 420 25.16 -14.33 17.12
N LYS A 421 26.04 -14.69 16.20
CA LYS A 421 27.42 -15.05 16.50
C LYS A 421 28.20 -13.90 17.16
N TYR A 422 28.02 -12.67 16.69
CA TYR A 422 28.60 -11.48 17.31
C TYR A 422 28.13 -11.30 18.75
N ALA A 423 26.84 -11.44 18.99
CA ALA A 423 26.24 -11.35 20.32
C ALA A 423 26.73 -12.45 21.28
N GLN A 424 26.87 -13.70 20.77
CA GLN A 424 27.45 -14.80 21.53
C GLN A 424 28.88 -14.51 21.97
N GLY A 425 29.71 -13.94 21.09
CA GLY A 425 31.07 -13.50 21.42
C GLY A 425 31.15 -12.43 22.52
N LYS A 426 30.04 -11.75 22.78
CA LYS A 426 29.89 -10.74 23.85
C LYS A 426 29.08 -11.22 25.07
N ASN A 427 28.66 -12.48 25.11
CA ASN A 427 27.74 -13.03 26.11
C ASN A 427 26.38 -12.26 26.17
N GLN A 428 25.89 -11.77 25.02
CA GLN A 428 24.65 -10.99 24.88
C GLN A 428 23.61 -11.69 24.00
N GLU A 429 23.65 -13.00 23.85
CA GLU A 429 22.73 -13.75 22.97
C GLU A 429 21.25 -13.51 23.35
N ILE A 430 20.92 -13.54 24.64
CA ILE A 430 19.53 -13.32 25.10
C ILE A 430 19.04 -11.95 24.64
N LYS A 431 19.81 -10.90 24.88
CA LYS A 431 19.49 -9.53 24.45
C LYS A 431 19.35 -9.41 22.92
N ALA A 432 20.19 -10.13 22.17
CA ALA A 432 20.10 -10.15 20.70
C ALA A 432 18.83 -10.84 20.21
N VAL A 433 18.44 -11.96 20.82
CA VAL A 433 17.18 -12.66 20.49
C VAL A 433 15.97 -11.77 20.81
N GLU A 434 15.98 -11.09 21.97
CA GLU A 434 14.93 -10.12 22.31
C GLU A 434 14.85 -8.97 21.32
N LEU A 435 16.00 -8.39 20.88
CA LEU A 435 16.05 -7.35 19.87
C LEU A 435 15.42 -7.82 18.55
N LEU A 436 15.83 -9.01 18.06
CA LEU A 436 15.31 -9.60 16.83
C LEU A 436 13.81 -9.95 16.92
N SER A 437 13.30 -10.24 18.12
CA SER A 437 11.89 -10.53 18.35
C SER A 437 11.00 -9.27 18.35
N ASN A 438 11.60 -8.07 18.47
CA ASN A 438 10.90 -6.80 18.56
C ASN A 438 11.08 -5.93 17.30
N ILE A 439 11.55 -6.48 16.20
CA ILE A 439 11.54 -5.85 14.88
C ILE A 439 10.55 -6.59 13.97
N SER A 440 10.12 -5.93 12.89
CA SER A 440 9.15 -6.52 11.97
C SER A 440 9.74 -7.68 11.16
N ASP A 441 8.88 -8.54 10.62
CA ASP A 441 9.30 -9.61 9.72
C ASP A 441 10.04 -9.04 8.48
N LYS A 442 9.65 -7.85 8.02
CA LYS A 442 10.32 -7.16 6.91
C LYS A 442 11.71 -6.66 7.31
N ASP A 443 11.88 -6.18 8.55
CA ASP A 443 13.20 -5.81 9.07
C ASP A 443 14.15 -7.01 9.12
N LEU A 444 13.66 -8.19 9.52
CA LEU A 444 14.48 -9.42 9.51
C LEU A 444 15.03 -9.75 8.11
N ARG A 445 14.34 -9.32 7.05
CA ARG A 445 14.72 -9.57 5.66
C ARG A 445 15.69 -8.54 5.08
N ASP A 446 15.70 -7.29 5.61
CA ASP A 446 16.47 -6.20 5.01
C ASP A 446 17.41 -5.44 5.97
N VAL A 447 17.36 -5.68 7.28
CA VAL A 447 18.24 -5.01 8.24
C VAL A 447 19.70 -5.35 8.03
N SER A 448 20.58 -4.36 8.17
CA SER A 448 22.01 -4.56 8.07
C SER A 448 22.64 -5.00 9.41
N LEU A 449 23.79 -5.67 9.32
CA LEU A 449 24.56 -6.10 10.51
C LEU A 449 25.01 -4.92 11.36
N GLU A 450 25.34 -3.78 10.72
CA GLU A 450 25.76 -2.56 11.40
C GLU A 450 24.66 -2.01 12.30
N VAL A 451 23.43 -1.93 11.78
CA VAL A 451 22.24 -1.50 12.54
C VAL A 451 22.05 -2.39 13.76
N LEU A 452 22.03 -3.70 13.58
CA LEU A 452 21.84 -4.64 14.70
C LEU A 452 22.92 -4.53 15.77
N LYS A 453 24.19 -4.37 15.37
CA LYS A 453 25.32 -4.18 16.31
C LYS A 453 25.20 -2.87 17.07
N ASP A 454 24.88 -1.76 16.39
CA ASP A 454 24.74 -0.47 17.05
C ASP A 454 23.65 -0.53 18.15
N HIS A 455 22.50 -1.11 17.82
CA HIS A 455 21.40 -1.24 18.77
C HIS A 455 21.68 -2.22 19.92
N LEU A 456 22.40 -3.32 19.67
CA LEU A 456 22.78 -4.24 20.73
C LEU A 456 23.78 -3.59 21.72
N ASP A 457 24.82 -2.95 21.17
CA ASP A 457 25.94 -2.45 21.93
C ASP A 457 25.64 -1.17 22.71
N ASN A 458 24.80 -0.30 22.15
CA ASN A 458 24.58 1.06 22.67
C ASN A 458 23.19 1.26 23.29
N THR A 459 22.36 0.21 23.41
CA THR A 459 21.13 0.30 24.21
C THR A 459 21.48 0.22 25.70
N PRO A 460 21.05 1.21 26.52
CA PRO A 460 21.24 1.19 27.96
C PRO A 460 20.75 -0.10 28.59
N GLY A 461 21.48 -0.64 29.59
CA GLY A 461 21.09 -1.85 30.30
C GLY A 461 19.87 -1.65 31.19
N LEU A 462 19.18 -2.76 31.53
CA LEU A 462 18.00 -2.74 32.41
C LEU A 462 18.33 -2.14 33.78
N GLU A 463 19.53 -2.35 34.30
CA GLU A 463 20.00 -1.81 35.58
C GLU A 463 20.14 -0.27 35.60
N GLN A 464 20.25 0.34 34.41
CA GLN A 464 20.36 1.80 34.24
C GLN A 464 18.99 2.45 34.08
N SER A 465 17.94 1.70 33.85
CA SER A 465 16.55 2.17 33.82
C SER A 465 16.00 2.18 35.26
N ILE A 466 16.02 3.33 35.89
CA ILE A 466 15.80 3.53 37.34
C ILE A 466 14.35 3.27 37.80
N ILE A 467 13.45 2.99 36.86
CA ILE A 467 12.04 2.77 37.23
C ILE A 467 11.81 1.26 37.22
N SER A 468 11.12 0.70 38.20
CA SER A 468 10.63 -0.67 38.23
C SER A 468 9.60 -0.85 37.11
N MET A 469 10.13 -1.12 35.94
CA MET A 469 9.35 -1.29 34.71
C MET A 469 9.21 -2.80 34.46
N PRO A 470 8.06 -3.24 33.93
CA PRO A 470 7.91 -4.64 33.49
C PRO A 470 9.01 -5.02 32.47
N PRO A 471 9.59 -6.23 32.52
CA PRO A 471 10.65 -6.64 31.59
C PRO A 471 10.26 -6.52 30.11
N GLU A 472 9.00 -6.77 29.78
CA GLU A 472 8.43 -6.59 28.45
C GLU A 472 8.51 -5.13 27.96
N HIS A 473 8.36 -4.16 28.83
CA HIS A 473 8.51 -2.74 28.46
C HIS A 473 9.96 -2.40 28.06
N TYR A 474 10.95 -3.03 28.70
CA TYR A 474 12.35 -2.84 28.27
C TYR A 474 12.57 -3.34 26.86
N SER A 475 12.13 -4.53 26.55
CA SER A 475 12.34 -5.15 25.23
C SER A 475 11.61 -4.39 24.12
N GLN A 476 10.35 -3.98 24.34
CA GLN A 476 9.52 -3.31 23.35
C GLN A 476 9.81 -1.82 23.21
N TYR A 477 10.05 -1.11 24.32
CA TYR A 477 10.03 0.34 24.33
C TYR A 477 11.38 1.01 24.64
N ILE A 478 12.45 0.19 24.87
CA ILE A 478 13.83 0.66 24.98
C ILE A 478 14.73 -0.09 23.99
N LEU A 479 14.76 -1.43 24.03
CA LEU A 479 15.66 -2.24 23.23
C LEU A 479 15.30 -2.22 21.75
N SER A 480 14.01 -2.29 21.42
CA SER A 480 13.53 -2.27 20.03
C SER A 480 14.03 -1.04 19.28
N PRO A 481 14.68 -1.22 18.10
CA PRO A 481 15.04 -0.10 17.25
C PRO A 481 13.85 0.49 16.50
N ARG A 482 12.81 -0.31 16.23
CA ARG A 482 11.64 0.06 15.45
C ARG A 482 10.70 0.96 16.26
N VAL A 483 10.37 2.13 15.72
CA VAL A 483 9.41 3.06 16.31
C VAL A 483 8.09 3.05 15.53
N SER A 484 8.16 3.21 14.21
CA SER A 484 7.00 3.22 13.30
C SER A 484 7.37 2.60 11.95
N ASN A 485 7.34 3.34 10.87
CA ASN A 485 7.64 2.90 9.50
C ASN A 485 8.95 3.47 8.92
N GLU A 486 9.80 4.04 9.77
CA GLU A 486 11.10 4.58 9.37
C GLU A 486 12.05 3.46 8.93
N MET A 487 13.11 3.86 8.19
CA MET A 487 14.24 2.97 7.96
C MET A 487 15.05 2.79 9.21
N LEU A 488 15.41 1.55 9.50
CA LEU A 488 16.35 1.25 10.56
C LEU A 488 17.77 1.67 10.15
N VAL A 489 18.34 2.59 10.94
CA VAL A 489 19.71 3.09 10.79
C VAL A 489 20.47 2.93 12.10
N PRO A 490 21.82 2.92 12.12
CA PRO A 490 22.61 2.79 13.34
C PRO A 490 22.63 4.12 14.11
N TYR A 491 21.54 4.45 14.79
CA TYR A 491 21.37 5.75 15.46
C TYR A 491 21.71 5.76 16.94
N ARG A 492 21.75 4.60 17.61
CA ARG A 492 21.83 4.53 19.09
C ARG A 492 23.05 5.24 19.63
N LYS A 493 24.22 4.89 19.13
CA LYS A 493 25.46 5.48 19.60
C LYS A 493 25.47 6.98 19.40
N THR A 494 25.13 7.44 18.21
CA THR A 494 25.16 8.86 17.85
C THR A 494 24.19 9.67 18.72
N LEU A 495 22.96 9.19 18.91
CA LEU A 495 21.96 9.87 19.72
C LEU A 495 22.34 9.87 21.21
N SER A 496 22.83 8.73 21.72
CA SER A 496 23.30 8.63 23.11
C SER A 496 24.47 9.58 23.40
N ASP A 497 25.48 9.62 22.51
CA ASP A 497 26.68 10.44 22.70
C ASP A 497 26.44 11.93 22.42
N PHE A 498 25.28 12.30 21.84
CA PHE A 498 24.97 13.67 21.49
C PHE A 498 24.90 14.59 22.71
N PHE A 499 24.43 14.09 23.86
CA PHE A 499 24.37 14.85 25.11
C PHE A 499 25.50 14.44 26.05
N PRO A 500 26.09 15.42 26.80
CA PRO A 500 26.97 15.13 27.93
C PRO A 500 26.27 14.24 28.97
N GLU A 501 27.04 13.42 29.69
CA GLU A 501 26.48 12.46 30.67
C GLU A 501 25.57 13.13 31.71
N ALA A 502 25.90 14.34 32.18
CA ALA A 502 25.11 15.08 33.14
C ALA A 502 23.72 15.46 32.61
N GLU A 503 23.63 15.84 31.30
CA GLU A 503 22.37 16.15 30.67
C GLU A 503 21.56 14.87 30.39
N ARG A 504 22.22 13.78 30.01
CA ARG A 504 21.55 12.46 29.81
C ARG A 504 20.84 12.02 31.09
N ARG A 505 21.49 12.17 32.25
CA ARG A 505 20.87 11.86 33.53
C ARG A 505 19.67 12.76 33.83
N GLN A 506 19.79 14.06 33.55
CA GLN A 506 18.67 15.00 33.76
C GLN A 506 17.46 14.65 32.91
N TYR A 507 17.66 14.29 31.62
CA TYR A 507 16.58 13.85 30.72
C TYR A 507 15.97 12.53 31.18
N HIS A 508 16.79 11.59 31.64
CA HIS A 508 16.33 10.33 32.17
C HIS A 508 15.46 10.51 33.42
N ASP A 509 15.91 11.38 34.35
CA ASP A 509 15.19 11.66 35.63
C ASP A 509 13.93 12.50 35.42
N ASN A 510 13.93 13.34 34.37
CA ASN A 510 12.79 14.18 33.97
C ASN A 510 12.64 14.24 32.47
N PRO A 511 11.90 13.28 31.84
CA PRO A 511 11.71 13.22 30.40
C PRO A 511 11.04 14.45 29.76
N THR A 512 10.32 15.28 30.57
CA THR A 512 9.74 16.53 30.08
C THR A 512 10.80 17.49 29.53
N LEU A 513 12.01 17.48 30.12
CA LEU A 513 13.13 18.28 29.63
C LEU A 513 13.58 17.88 28.24
N LEU A 514 13.48 16.57 27.90
CA LEU A 514 13.75 16.09 26.53
C LEU A 514 12.66 16.53 25.57
N VAL A 515 11.39 16.52 25.99
CA VAL A 515 10.28 17.08 25.19
C VAL A 515 10.53 18.54 24.87
N ASP A 516 10.91 19.35 25.87
CA ASP A 516 11.23 20.76 25.68
C ASP A 516 12.45 20.96 24.76
N TRP A 517 13.46 20.10 24.91
CA TRP A 517 14.62 20.16 24.00
C TRP A 517 14.22 19.91 22.55
N VAL A 518 13.43 18.85 22.27
CA VAL A 518 12.96 18.53 20.91
C VAL A 518 12.10 19.68 20.37
N LYS A 519 11.14 20.17 21.16
CA LYS A 519 10.29 21.32 20.81
C LYS A 519 11.10 22.57 20.40
N ASN A 520 12.18 22.85 21.11
CA ASN A 520 12.98 24.06 20.89
C ASN A 520 14.05 23.89 19.80
N ASN A 521 14.48 22.67 19.49
CA ASN A 521 15.60 22.41 18.59
C ASN A 521 15.24 21.75 17.27
N ILE A 522 14.03 21.22 17.12
CA ILE A 522 13.54 20.60 15.89
C ILE A 522 12.38 21.42 15.34
N LYS A 523 12.62 22.13 14.24
CA LYS A 523 11.59 22.93 13.58
C LYS A 523 10.62 21.99 12.86
N THR A 524 9.33 22.09 13.17
CA THR A 524 8.28 21.31 12.46
C THR A 524 7.87 22.00 11.16
N ASP A 525 7.75 21.23 10.08
CA ASP A 525 7.24 21.65 8.78
C ASP A 525 6.48 20.49 8.12
N ASP A 526 5.15 20.53 8.22
CA ASP A 526 4.29 19.44 7.72
C ASP A 526 4.25 19.32 6.19
N ASN A 527 4.75 20.33 5.44
CA ASN A 527 4.92 20.19 4.00
C ASN A 527 5.94 19.10 3.63
N LEU A 528 6.85 18.72 4.52
CA LEU A 528 7.79 17.63 4.32
C LEU A 528 7.10 16.26 4.34
N ALA A 529 5.92 16.15 4.98
CA ALA A 529 5.15 14.89 5.06
C ALA A 529 4.49 14.48 3.74
N LEU A 530 4.42 15.37 2.74
CA LEU A 530 3.67 15.15 1.50
C LEU A 530 4.12 13.90 0.71
N GLN A 531 5.36 13.46 0.88
CA GLN A 531 5.88 12.26 0.23
C GLN A 531 5.74 10.98 1.06
N ARG A 532 5.31 11.09 2.32
CA ARG A 532 5.20 9.96 3.27
C ARG A 532 6.51 9.18 3.45
N ILE A 533 7.65 9.86 3.35
CA ILE A 533 9.00 9.32 3.53
C ILE A 533 9.49 9.79 4.88
N PRO A 534 9.55 8.93 5.90
CA PRO A 534 10.10 9.31 7.19
C PRO A 534 11.57 9.70 7.06
N ILE A 535 11.94 10.83 7.67
CA ILE A 535 13.35 11.23 7.82
C ILE A 535 13.95 10.37 8.94
N SER A 536 15.14 9.81 8.71
CA SER A 536 15.77 9.00 9.74
C SER A 536 16.04 9.80 11.03
N PRO A 537 16.14 9.16 12.20
CA PRO A 537 16.48 9.88 13.45
C PRO A 537 17.79 10.67 13.34
N LEU A 538 18.79 10.16 12.61
CA LEU A 538 20.04 10.88 12.34
C LEU A 538 19.85 12.05 11.37
N GLY A 539 18.99 11.85 10.36
CA GLY A 539 18.63 12.92 9.42
C GLY A 539 17.94 14.08 10.11
N VAL A 540 16.97 13.81 11.02
CA VAL A 540 16.31 14.84 11.84
C VAL A 540 17.30 15.59 12.72
N LEU A 541 18.22 14.85 13.40
CA LEU A 541 19.26 15.47 14.21
C LEU A 541 20.15 16.40 13.40
N LYS A 542 20.54 15.99 12.19
CA LYS A 542 21.39 16.75 11.28
C LYS A 542 20.68 17.97 10.70
N ALA A 543 19.45 17.78 10.21
CA ALA A 543 18.67 18.85 9.57
C ALA A 543 18.05 19.87 10.55
N ARG A 544 17.85 19.51 11.81
CA ARG A 544 17.09 20.31 12.81
C ARG A 544 15.70 20.71 12.33
N LYS A 545 15.14 19.93 11.42
CA LYS A 545 13.85 20.16 10.77
C LYS A 545 13.23 18.81 10.43
N ALA A 546 11.93 18.67 10.65
CA ALA A 546 11.18 17.47 10.36
C ALA A 546 9.69 17.77 10.16
N ASP A 547 8.96 16.89 9.47
CA ASP A 547 7.50 16.79 9.63
C ASP A 547 7.16 16.23 11.03
N ARG A 548 5.88 16.31 11.42
CA ARG A 548 5.45 15.83 12.76
C ARG A 548 5.77 14.36 12.98
N HIS A 549 5.50 13.50 12.00
CA HIS A 549 5.73 12.06 12.13
C HIS A 549 7.22 11.73 12.30
N SER A 550 8.09 12.32 11.49
CA SER A 550 9.55 12.16 11.62
C SER A 550 10.09 12.74 12.93
N ARG A 551 9.54 13.87 13.42
CA ARG A 551 9.86 14.44 14.75
C ARG A 551 9.48 13.46 15.87
N ASP A 552 8.31 12.84 15.77
CA ASP A 552 7.78 11.92 16.78
C ASP A 552 8.63 10.65 16.84
N ILE A 553 9.01 10.09 15.67
CA ILE A 553 9.99 8.99 15.57
C ILE A 553 11.33 9.40 16.18
N PHE A 554 11.82 10.60 15.88
CA PHE A 554 13.08 11.12 16.43
C PHE A 554 13.04 11.23 17.95
N PHE A 555 11.95 11.78 18.53
CA PHE A 555 11.79 11.85 19.98
C PHE A 555 11.85 10.47 20.64
N VAL A 556 11.08 9.50 20.11
CA VAL A 556 11.07 8.14 20.65
C VAL A 556 12.45 7.49 20.54
N SER A 557 13.12 7.65 19.39
CA SER A 557 14.47 7.11 19.17
C SER A 557 15.50 7.72 20.12
N MET A 558 15.43 9.03 20.35
CA MET A 558 16.27 9.76 21.31
C MET A 558 15.98 9.29 22.74
N ALA A 559 14.71 9.24 23.16
CA ALA A 559 14.31 8.78 24.49
C ALA A 559 14.81 7.36 24.78
N ARG A 560 14.59 6.43 23.84
CA ARG A 560 15.07 5.03 23.95
C ARG A 560 16.59 4.96 24.01
N SER A 561 17.32 5.86 23.31
CA SER A 561 18.79 5.93 23.35
C SER A 561 19.32 6.43 24.68
N LEU A 562 18.51 7.17 25.44
CA LEU A 562 18.80 7.64 26.79
C LEU A 562 18.27 6.71 27.89
N GLY A 563 17.69 5.54 27.55
CA GLY A 563 17.13 4.58 28.49
C GLY A 563 15.71 4.90 28.97
N ILE A 564 15.02 5.82 28.33
CA ILE A 564 13.63 6.20 28.62
C ILE A 564 12.73 5.36 27.73
N ALA A 565 11.82 4.58 28.32
CA ALA A 565 10.83 3.84 27.54
C ALA A 565 9.86 4.83 26.86
N ALA A 566 9.72 4.69 25.55
CA ALA A 566 8.89 5.60 24.75
C ALA A 566 8.29 4.87 23.53
N GLN A 567 7.15 5.36 23.06
CA GLN A 567 6.44 4.82 21.90
C GLN A 567 5.63 5.89 21.16
N ILE A 568 5.27 5.59 19.95
CA ILE A 568 4.07 6.14 19.31
C ILE A 568 2.99 5.09 19.55
N ASN A 569 1.92 5.46 20.28
CA ASN A 569 0.83 4.54 20.59
C ASN A 569 0.19 4.07 19.27
N PRO A 570 0.14 2.78 18.99
CA PRO A 570 -0.33 2.29 17.69
C PRO A 570 -1.80 2.57 17.43
N VAL A 571 -2.64 2.68 18.47
CA VAL A 571 -4.10 2.88 18.32
C VAL A 571 -4.42 4.32 17.97
N ASN A 572 -3.93 5.28 18.76
CA ASN A 572 -4.32 6.70 18.63
C ASN A 572 -3.23 7.60 18.06
N GLY A 573 -2.03 7.07 17.79
CA GLY A 573 -0.90 7.82 17.25
C GLY A 573 -0.24 8.79 18.25
N ASN A 574 -0.62 8.76 19.53
CA ASN A 574 -0.03 9.64 20.53
C ASN A 574 1.43 9.24 20.83
N VAL A 575 2.32 10.19 20.83
CA VAL A 575 3.68 10.02 21.34
C VAL A 575 3.63 9.91 22.86
N GLN A 576 4.31 8.92 23.41
CA GLN A 576 4.29 8.66 24.86
C GLN A 576 5.69 8.31 25.37
N TYR A 577 5.97 8.68 26.62
CA TYR A 577 7.07 8.12 27.41
C TYR A 577 6.53 7.49 28.70
N PHE A 578 7.24 6.50 29.22
CA PHE A 578 6.90 5.84 30.46
C PHE A 578 7.68 6.45 31.62
N GLY A 579 6.92 7.03 32.56
CA GLY A 579 7.43 7.44 33.88
C GLY A 579 6.96 6.42 34.93
N LYS A 580 6.03 6.79 35.77
CA LYS A 580 5.25 5.86 36.64
C LYS A 580 4.11 5.23 35.85
N GLU A 581 3.65 5.92 34.83
CA GLU A 581 2.63 5.54 33.88
C GLU A 581 2.97 6.10 32.51
N TRP A 582 2.26 5.67 31.46
CA TRP A 582 2.38 6.25 30.13
C TRP A 582 1.87 7.70 30.13
N THR A 583 2.71 8.64 29.73
CA THR A 583 2.40 10.08 29.65
C THR A 583 2.43 10.53 28.21
N ASN A 584 1.33 11.13 27.72
CA ASN A 584 1.26 11.70 26.39
C ASN A 584 2.19 12.91 26.25
N VAL A 585 2.93 12.97 25.16
CA VAL A 585 3.78 14.10 24.77
C VAL A 585 2.98 15.05 23.89
N ASN A 586 2.99 16.32 24.23
CA ASN A 586 2.40 17.37 23.40
C ASN A 586 3.44 18.46 23.11
N PHE A 587 3.97 18.47 21.89
CA PHE A 587 4.96 19.47 21.49
C PHE A 587 4.36 20.87 21.26
N ASP A 588 3.04 20.98 21.10
CA ASP A 588 2.34 22.24 20.81
C ASP A 588 1.74 22.90 22.07
N ALA A 589 1.61 22.15 23.19
CA ALA A 589 1.10 22.65 24.46
C ALA A 589 2.21 23.05 25.46
N ALA A 590 1.83 23.77 26.48
CA ALA A 590 2.77 24.16 27.57
C ALA A 590 3.15 22.95 28.45
N GLU A 591 2.24 22.01 28.65
CA GLU A 591 2.43 20.78 29.44
C GLU A 591 1.89 19.57 28.70
N SER A 592 2.57 18.44 28.87
CA SER A 592 2.11 17.14 28.39
C SER A 592 1.15 16.53 29.39
N ALA A 593 -0.07 16.17 28.99
CA ALA A 593 -1.06 15.57 29.85
C ALA A 593 -1.86 14.49 29.12
N ASN A 594 -2.30 13.48 29.88
CA ASN A 594 -3.22 12.50 29.37
C ASN A 594 -4.61 13.11 29.20
N ALA A 595 -5.31 12.77 28.14
CA ALA A 595 -6.71 13.09 27.98
C ALA A 595 -7.54 12.36 29.07
N ALA A 596 -8.63 12.98 29.53
CA ALA A 596 -9.59 12.27 30.35
C ALA A 596 -10.22 11.12 29.57
N VAL A 597 -10.53 10.01 30.23
CA VAL A 597 -11.04 8.78 29.61
C VAL A 597 -12.52 8.62 29.91
N GLY A 598 -13.29 8.32 28.89
CA GLY A 598 -14.64 7.77 28.95
C GLY A 598 -14.70 6.40 28.29
N TYR A 599 -15.88 5.88 28.05
CA TYR A 599 -16.06 4.51 27.61
C TYR A 599 -17.07 4.42 26.46
N LEU A 600 -16.82 3.50 25.54
CA LEU A 600 -17.72 3.16 24.44
C LEU A 600 -18.19 1.72 24.58
N ASP A 601 -19.51 1.52 24.56
CA ASP A 601 -20.15 0.20 24.54
C ASP A 601 -20.89 0.03 23.21
N ILE A 602 -20.42 -0.88 22.35
CA ILE A 602 -20.98 -1.13 21.04
C ILE A 602 -21.84 -2.39 21.10
N GLN A 603 -23.12 -2.23 20.85
CA GLN A 603 -24.05 -3.34 20.69
C GLN A 603 -24.17 -3.71 19.21
N TYR A 604 -24.18 -4.99 18.92
CA TYR A 604 -24.39 -5.52 17.59
C TYR A 604 -25.43 -6.65 17.59
N TYR A 605 -26.35 -6.59 16.65
CA TYR A 605 -27.31 -7.66 16.41
C TYR A 605 -26.85 -8.43 15.18
N PRO A 606 -26.45 -9.70 15.34
CA PRO A 606 -25.91 -10.49 14.25
C PRO A 606 -26.84 -10.57 13.04
N ILE A 607 -26.27 -10.44 11.85
CA ILE A 607 -26.91 -10.69 10.58
C ILE A 607 -26.42 -12.01 10.00
N ALA A 608 -27.16 -12.58 9.03
CA ALA A 608 -26.84 -13.90 8.49
C ALA A 608 -25.40 -13.98 7.93
N SER A 609 -24.93 -12.91 7.25
CA SER A 609 -23.61 -12.85 6.66
C SER A 609 -22.48 -12.55 7.66
N VAL A 610 -22.77 -11.82 8.76
CA VAL A 610 -21.75 -11.38 9.73
C VAL A 610 -22.24 -11.64 11.14
N THR A 611 -21.67 -12.61 11.81
CA THR A 611 -22.02 -12.95 13.21
C THR A 611 -21.23 -12.14 14.22
N ASP A 612 -19.98 -11.79 13.89
CA ASP A 612 -19.08 -10.97 14.71
C ASP A 612 -18.32 -10.00 13.80
N PRO A 613 -18.65 -8.69 13.83
CA PRO A 613 -18.04 -7.72 12.94
C PRO A 613 -16.55 -7.54 13.22
N LYS A 614 -15.78 -7.40 12.14
CA LYS A 614 -14.34 -7.20 12.17
C LYS A 614 -14.01 -5.74 11.96
N TYR A 615 -13.11 -5.20 12.78
CA TYR A 615 -12.60 -3.84 12.62
C TYR A 615 -11.93 -3.68 11.26
N TYR A 616 -12.02 -2.55 10.64
CA TYR A 616 -11.67 -2.23 9.25
C TYR A 616 -12.56 -2.87 8.20
N THR A 617 -12.83 -4.15 8.26
CA THR A 617 -13.64 -4.84 7.24
C THR A 617 -15.09 -4.38 7.30
N HIS A 618 -15.67 -4.35 8.51
CA HIS A 618 -17.09 -4.07 8.72
C HIS A 618 -17.36 -2.74 9.39
N PHE A 619 -16.45 -2.25 10.25
CA PHE A 619 -16.61 -0.98 10.93
C PHE A 619 -15.27 -0.34 11.29
N SER A 620 -15.29 0.96 11.48
CA SER A 620 -14.16 1.75 11.98
C SER A 620 -14.60 2.91 12.86
N ILE A 621 -13.70 3.38 13.70
CA ILE A 621 -13.92 4.52 14.59
C ILE A 621 -12.85 5.56 14.30
N LYS A 622 -13.30 6.82 14.10
CA LYS A 622 -12.40 7.96 13.91
C LYS A 622 -12.65 9.04 14.96
N LYS A 623 -11.59 9.66 15.44
CA LYS A 623 -11.63 10.80 16.39
C LYS A 623 -11.48 12.12 15.64
N PHE A 624 -12.30 13.11 15.97
CA PHE A 624 -12.20 14.46 15.43
C PHE A 624 -11.08 15.24 16.13
N ASP A 625 -10.14 15.78 15.38
CA ASP A 625 -9.02 16.57 15.89
C ASP A 625 -9.24 18.10 15.83
N GLY A 626 -10.43 18.53 15.40
CA GLY A 626 -10.80 19.92 15.17
C GLY A 626 -10.87 20.32 13.69
N ASN A 627 -10.22 19.54 12.80
CA ASN A 627 -10.22 19.78 11.36
C ASN A 627 -10.63 18.53 10.56
N SER A 628 -10.21 17.35 10.99
CA SER A 628 -10.54 16.10 10.30
C SER A 628 -10.79 14.97 11.30
N PHE A 629 -11.35 13.86 10.79
CA PHE A 629 -11.55 12.63 11.56
C PHE A 629 -10.37 11.69 11.33
N ARG A 630 -9.63 11.37 12.39
CA ARG A 630 -8.47 10.46 12.38
C ARG A 630 -8.87 9.08 12.85
N LEU A 631 -8.50 8.08 12.08
CA LEU A 631 -8.76 6.69 12.37
C LEU A 631 -8.05 6.22 13.63
N LEU A 632 -8.74 5.45 14.49
CA LEU A 632 -8.14 4.69 15.58
C LEU A 632 -7.69 3.34 15.01
N ALA A 633 -6.43 3.00 15.19
CA ALA A 633 -5.83 1.81 14.58
C ALA A 633 -5.80 0.62 15.55
N TYR A 634 -6.94 -0.05 15.74
CA TYR A 634 -7.01 -1.27 16.55
C TYR A 634 -6.48 -2.47 15.75
N ASP A 635 -5.30 -2.98 16.14
CA ASP A 635 -4.58 -4.13 15.53
C ASP A 635 -4.36 -4.05 14.00
N ALA A 636 -4.45 -2.84 13.45
CA ALA A 636 -4.16 -2.62 12.06
C ALA A 636 -2.67 -2.68 11.80
N LYS A 637 -2.15 -3.86 11.52
CA LYS A 637 -0.77 -4.00 11.05
C LYS A 637 -0.65 -3.50 9.61
N ASP A 638 -1.66 -3.76 8.79
CA ASP A 638 -1.78 -3.20 7.43
C ASP A 638 -3.19 -3.42 6.87
N PRO A 639 -3.84 -2.41 6.26
CA PRO A 639 -5.05 -2.65 5.47
C PRO A 639 -4.72 -3.63 4.32
N GLY A 640 -5.46 -4.74 4.23
CA GLY A 640 -5.23 -5.80 3.23
C GLY A 640 -4.56 -7.06 3.77
N ILE A 641 -4.07 -7.06 5.02
CA ILE A 641 -3.77 -8.29 5.76
C ILE A 641 -4.92 -8.47 6.75
N ASP A 642 -5.57 -9.62 6.72
CA ASP A 642 -6.80 -9.95 7.46
C ASP A 642 -6.58 -10.10 8.99
N ASP A 643 -6.09 -9.03 9.64
CA ASP A 643 -5.68 -9.00 11.04
C ASP A 643 -6.52 -8.06 11.94
N GLY A 644 -7.66 -7.53 11.46
CA GLY A 644 -8.52 -6.65 12.26
C GLY A 644 -9.12 -7.37 13.48
N MET A 645 -9.27 -6.65 14.60
CA MET A 645 -9.92 -7.16 15.81
C MET A 645 -11.40 -7.46 15.56
N MET A 646 -11.87 -8.64 16.00
CA MET A 646 -13.30 -8.95 16.05
C MET A 646 -13.98 -8.10 17.14
N LEU A 647 -15.21 -7.64 16.92
CA LEU A 647 -15.92 -6.82 17.90
C LEU A 647 -16.01 -7.50 19.28
N SER A 648 -16.22 -8.81 19.29
CA SER A 648 -16.26 -9.61 20.55
C SER A 648 -14.96 -9.61 21.35
N THR A 649 -13.82 -9.21 20.73
CA THR A 649 -12.50 -9.17 21.38
C THR A 649 -12.14 -7.79 21.94
N PHE A 650 -12.95 -6.77 21.65
CA PHE A 650 -12.77 -5.46 22.28
C PHE A 650 -13.11 -5.52 23.77
N ASP A 651 -12.50 -4.63 24.56
CA ASP A 651 -12.93 -4.40 25.93
C ASP A 651 -14.39 -3.86 25.94
N HIS A 652 -15.22 -4.39 26.78
CA HIS A 652 -16.60 -3.95 26.94
C HIS A 652 -16.86 -3.44 28.36
N PRO A 653 -16.98 -2.11 28.55
CA PRO A 653 -16.87 -1.04 27.54
C PRO A 653 -15.43 -0.69 27.18
N THR A 654 -15.18 -0.29 25.93
CA THR A 654 -13.87 0.10 25.40
C THR A 654 -13.46 1.49 25.92
N PRO A 655 -12.27 1.65 26.53
CA PRO A 655 -11.80 2.97 26.97
C PRO A 655 -11.37 3.83 25.78
N LEU A 656 -11.85 5.07 25.73
CA LEU A 656 -11.50 6.07 24.72
C LEU A 656 -11.20 7.42 25.39
N ASP A 657 -10.30 8.20 24.80
CA ASP A 657 -10.08 9.59 25.23
C ASP A 657 -11.38 10.39 25.08
N GLU A 658 -11.63 11.31 26.00
CA GLU A 658 -12.72 12.27 25.85
C GLU A 658 -12.60 12.99 24.49
N GLY A 659 -13.72 13.07 23.75
CA GLY A 659 -13.71 13.69 22.44
C GLY A 659 -14.97 13.46 21.61
N TYR A 660 -14.88 13.86 20.34
CA TYR A 660 -15.93 13.71 19.36
C TYR A 660 -15.49 12.72 18.27
N TYR A 661 -16.39 11.84 17.86
CA TYR A 661 -16.07 10.67 17.06
C TYR A 661 -17.09 10.41 15.98
N ILE A 662 -16.71 9.57 15.01
CA ILE A 662 -17.59 8.94 14.05
C ILE A 662 -17.35 7.43 14.06
N LEU A 663 -18.43 6.65 14.14
CA LEU A 663 -18.48 5.23 13.83
C LEU A 663 -18.97 5.10 12.40
N THR A 664 -18.23 4.43 11.54
CA THR A 664 -18.62 4.12 10.17
C THR A 664 -18.65 2.61 10.00
N ALA A 665 -19.70 2.10 9.40
CA ALA A 665 -19.87 0.70 9.04
C ALA A 665 -20.32 0.57 7.60
N GLY A 666 -20.10 -0.60 6.99
CA GLY A 666 -20.58 -0.83 5.64
C GLY A 666 -20.52 -2.28 5.20
N THR A 667 -21.33 -2.58 4.21
CA THR A 667 -21.38 -3.87 3.52
C THR A 667 -21.19 -3.63 2.04
N ARG A 668 -20.32 -4.40 1.41
CA ARG A 668 -20.07 -4.30 -0.03
C ARG A 668 -20.91 -5.32 -0.78
N LEU A 669 -21.58 -4.85 -1.85
CA LEU A 669 -22.38 -5.67 -2.75
C LEU A 669 -21.50 -6.26 -3.88
N ASP A 670 -22.07 -7.18 -4.63
CA ASP A 670 -21.39 -7.89 -5.70
C ASP A 670 -20.97 -7.01 -6.88
N ASP A 671 -21.71 -5.93 -7.17
CA ASP A 671 -21.32 -4.94 -8.17
C ASP A 671 -20.24 -3.96 -7.70
N GLY A 672 -19.78 -4.12 -6.45
CA GLY A 672 -18.81 -3.25 -5.78
C GLY A 672 -19.43 -2.05 -5.06
N THR A 673 -20.75 -1.86 -5.11
CA THR A 673 -21.46 -0.81 -4.33
C THR A 673 -21.28 -1.06 -2.83
N ALA A 674 -20.92 -0.03 -2.06
CA ALA A 674 -20.88 -0.14 -0.61
C ALA A 674 -22.07 0.55 0.04
N LEU A 675 -22.85 -0.21 0.83
CA LEU A 675 -23.96 0.29 1.64
C LEU A 675 -23.41 0.77 2.98
N THR A 676 -23.26 2.08 3.16
CA THR A 676 -22.63 2.65 4.35
C THR A 676 -23.63 3.13 5.39
N HIS A 677 -23.26 2.99 6.67
CA HIS A 677 -23.95 3.57 7.82
C HIS A 677 -22.92 4.29 8.69
N SER A 678 -23.16 5.55 8.99
CA SER A 678 -22.24 6.34 9.82
C SER A 678 -23.01 7.09 10.90
N GLN A 679 -22.41 7.19 12.09
CA GLN A 679 -22.98 7.85 13.24
C GLN A 679 -21.94 8.71 13.95
N PHE A 680 -22.27 9.99 14.18
CA PHE A 680 -21.47 10.86 15.05
C PHE A 680 -21.84 10.66 16.53
N PHE A 681 -20.86 10.70 17.40
CA PHE A 681 -21.04 10.55 18.86
C PHE A 681 -19.96 11.26 19.66
N SER A 682 -20.22 11.46 20.95
CA SER A 682 -19.28 12.05 21.90
C SER A 682 -18.94 11.07 23.00
N ILE A 683 -17.67 11.06 23.40
CA ILE A 683 -17.19 10.40 24.63
C ILE A 683 -16.90 11.46 25.67
N LYS A 684 -17.51 11.32 26.85
CA LYS A 684 -17.30 12.20 28.02
C LYS A 684 -16.55 11.46 29.10
N ALA A 685 -15.71 12.20 29.82
CA ALA A 685 -14.90 11.66 30.90
C ALA A 685 -15.74 10.91 31.95
N GLY A 686 -15.39 9.65 32.23
CA GLY A 686 -16.03 8.81 33.24
C GLY A 686 -17.44 8.30 32.86
N GLU A 687 -17.98 8.68 31.68
CA GLU A 687 -19.30 8.23 31.21
C GLU A 687 -19.13 7.08 30.19
N THR A 688 -20.16 6.24 30.07
CA THR A 688 -20.26 5.21 29.00
C THR A 688 -21.27 5.66 27.95
N THR A 689 -20.80 5.78 26.70
CA THR A 689 -21.62 6.03 25.53
C THR A 689 -22.00 4.69 24.91
N GLN A 690 -23.30 4.45 24.69
CA GLN A 690 -23.81 3.23 24.04
C GLN A 690 -24.17 3.53 22.59
N LEU A 691 -23.70 2.66 21.66
CA LEU A 691 -24.02 2.73 20.24
C LEU A 691 -24.47 1.36 19.73
N THR A 692 -25.31 1.39 18.71
CA THR A 692 -25.62 0.18 17.93
C THR A 692 -24.85 0.20 16.61
N LEU A 693 -24.06 -0.84 16.36
CA LEU A 693 -23.43 -1.08 15.08
C LEU A 693 -24.45 -1.64 14.09
N VAL A 694 -24.67 -0.95 12.99
CA VAL A 694 -25.64 -1.32 11.96
C VAL A 694 -24.88 -1.66 10.67
N LEU A 695 -24.99 -2.89 10.21
CA LEU A 695 -24.59 -3.33 8.88
C LEU A 695 -25.82 -3.37 7.97
N ARG A 696 -25.86 -2.50 6.98
CA ARG A 696 -26.95 -2.46 6.00
C ARG A 696 -26.87 -3.69 5.11
N GLN A 697 -28.02 -4.28 4.82
CA GLN A 697 -28.14 -5.44 3.93
C GLN A 697 -28.91 -5.05 2.67
N PRO A 698 -28.59 -5.66 1.50
CA PRO A 698 -29.50 -5.62 0.38
C PRO A 698 -30.81 -6.33 0.76
N ASN A 699 -31.89 -6.07 0.04
CA ASN A 699 -33.14 -6.85 0.17
C ASN A 699 -32.85 -8.24 -0.37
N ASP A 700 -32.60 -9.21 0.52
CA ASP A 700 -32.17 -10.55 0.21
C ASP A 700 -33.32 -11.44 -0.26
N GLU A 701 -33.50 -11.59 -1.56
CA GLU A 701 -34.00 -12.83 -2.18
C GLU A 701 -32.80 -13.42 -2.98
N LEU A 702 -32.43 -14.70 -2.73
CA LEU A 702 -31.51 -15.44 -3.56
C LEU A 702 -32.01 -15.39 -5.01
N GLN A 703 -31.28 -14.70 -5.86
CA GLN A 703 -31.60 -14.59 -7.28
C GLN A 703 -30.73 -15.57 -8.09
N VAL A 704 -31.35 -16.30 -8.99
CA VAL A 704 -30.64 -17.05 -10.00
C VAL A 704 -30.03 -16.04 -10.98
N VAL A 705 -28.69 -15.96 -11.01
CA VAL A 705 -27.94 -14.99 -11.83
C VAL A 705 -27.49 -15.58 -13.17
N GLY A 706 -27.66 -16.89 -13.36
CA GLY A 706 -27.29 -17.57 -14.61
C GLY A 706 -27.39 -19.08 -14.49
N SER A 707 -26.77 -19.79 -15.43
CA SER A 707 -26.75 -21.25 -15.43
C SER A 707 -25.32 -21.79 -15.60
N PHE A 708 -25.09 -23.01 -15.12
CA PHE A 708 -23.86 -23.76 -15.28
C PHE A 708 -24.18 -25.27 -15.33
N TYR A 709 -23.69 -25.97 -16.35
CA TYR A 709 -23.94 -27.41 -16.49
C TYR A 709 -23.11 -28.23 -15.50
N ALA A 710 -23.72 -28.65 -14.38
CA ALA A 710 -23.07 -29.46 -13.37
C ALA A 710 -22.56 -30.85 -13.87
N ASP A 711 -23.00 -31.26 -15.08
CA ASP A 711 -22.54 -32.46 -15.78
C ASP A 711 -21.22 -32.24 -16.55
N ASN A 712 -20.70 -31.00 -16.65
CA ASN A 712 -19.39 -30.70 -17.23
C ASN A 712 -18.29 -31.48 -16.52
N LYS A 713 -17.44 -32.15 -17.32
CA LYS A 713 -16.44 -33.08 -16.82
C LYS A 713 -15.13 -32.38 -16.48
N PHE A 714 -14.46 -32.90 -15.48
CA PHE A 714 -13.05 -32.60 -15.18
C PHE A 714 -12.31 -33.89 -14.81
N THR A 715 -11.00 -33.85 -14.96
CA THR A 715 -10.13 -35.01 -14.67
C THR A 715 -9.37 -34.75 -13.39
N ASP A 716 -9.43 -35.67 -12.43
CA ASP A 716 -8.64 -35.59 -11.21
C ASP A 716 -7.13 -35.58 -11.55
N PRO A 717 -6.37 -34.55 -11.10
CA PRO A 717 -4.98 -34.39 -11.51
C PRO A 717 -4.01 -35.46 -10.96
N GLU A 718 -4.41 -36.18 -9.89
CA GLU A 718 -3.56 -37.19 -9.24
C GLU A 718 -3.92 -38.59 -9.69
N THR A 719 -5.21 -38.92 -9.86
CA THR A 719 -5.67 -40.26 -10.20
C THR A 719 -5.95 -40.46 -11.68
N GLY A 720 -6.22 -39.37 -12.42
CA GLY A 720 -6.65 -39.43 -13.81
C GLY A 720 -8.12 -39.87 -13.99
N GLU A 721 -8.89 -39.99 -12.90
CA GLU A 721 -10.31 -40.32 -12.97
C GLU A 721 -11.12 -39.12 -13.46
N VAL A 722 -12.13 -39.39 -14.30
CA VAL A 722 -13.04 -38.36 -14.84
C VAL A 722 -14.29 -38.29 -13.99
N GLY A 723 -14.59 -37.07 -13.45
CA GLY A 723 -15.79 -36.81 -12.66
C GLY A 723 -16.52 -35.55 -13.14
N ASN A 724 -17.60 -35.21 -12.49
CA ASN A 724 -18.33 -33.95 -12.63
C ASN A 724 -18.97 -33.53 -11.29
N ALA A 725 -19.39 -32.28 -11.18
CA ALA A 725 -19.95 -31.74 -9.94
C ALA A 725 -21.21 -32.54 -9.52
N LYS A 726 -22.09 -32.91 -10.44
CA LYS A 726 -23.34 -33.62 -10.17
C LYS A 726 -23.14 -35.03 -9.63
N GLN A 727 -22.03 -35.68 -9.96
CA GLN A 727 -21.71 -37.02 -9.41
C GLN A 727 -21.15 -36.95 -7.98
N LEU A 728 -20.48 -35.85 -7.65
CA LEU A 728 -19.88 -35.63 -6.33
C LEU A 728 -20.90 -35.13 -5.30
N ILE A 729 -21.99 -34.51 -5.76
CA ILE A 729 -22.92 -33.76 -4.94
C ILE A 729 -24.34 -34.27 -5.21
N GLN A 730 -25.08 -34.61 -4.16
CA GLN A 730 -26.46 -35.08 -4.27
C GLN A 730 -27.43 -33.94 -3.94
N ASP A 731 -28.08 -33.35 -4.97
CA ASP A 731 -29.17 -32.37 -4.88
C ASP A 731 -28.91 -31.11 -4.05
N GLU A 732 -27.65 -30.67 -3.97
CA GLU A 732 -27.24 -29.50 -3.17
C GLU A 732 -26.43 -28.50 -3.98
N TYR A 733 -26.16 -27.36 -3.38
CA TYR A 733 -25.27 -26.35 -3.95
C TYR A 733 -23.80 -26.73 -3.75
N PHE A 734 -22.94 -26.16 -4.59
CA PHE A 734 -21.49 -26.32 -4.52
C PHE A 734 -20.77 -25.03 -4.91
N ILE A 735 -19.55 -24.84 -4.42
CA ILE A 735 -18.62 -23.81 -4.84
C ILE A 735 -17.73 -24.40 -5.93
N LEU A 736 -17.65 -23.74 -7.10
CA LEU A 736 -16.67 -24.07 -8.13
C LEU A 736 -15.79 -22.86 -8.39
N GLY A 737 -14.47 -23.09 -8.35
CA GLY A 737 -13.45 -22.10 -8.72
C GLY A 737 -12.66 -22.55 -9.95
N LEU A 738 -12.71 -21.80 -11.05
CA LEU A 738 -11.77 -21.94 -12.16
C LEU A 738 -10.56 -21.05 -11.85
N LEU A 739 -9.41 -21.67 -11.58
CA LEU A 739 -8.21 -21.03 -11.08
C LEU A 739 -7.08 -21.02 -12.10
N ASP A 740 -6.12 -20.18 -11.90
CA ASP A 740 -4.82 -20.19 -12.56
C ASP A 740 -3.70 -20.71 -11.64
N GLN A 741 -2.47 -20.65 -12.09
CA GLN A 741 -1.27 -21.07 -11.34
C GLN A 741 -1.00 -20.29 -10.05
N GLY A 742 -1.87 -19.35 -9.65
CA GLY A 742 -1.73 -18.48 -8.46
C GLY A 742 -1.19 -17.11 -8.81
N SER A 743 -1.80 -16.42 -9.74
CA SER A 743 -1.67 -14.97 -9.95
C SER A 743 -2.03 -14.18 -8.69
N GLU A 744 -1.80 -12.87 -8.67
CA GLU A 744 -2.23 -12.02 -7.54
C GLU A 744 -3.72 -12.19 -7.22
N PRO A 745 -4.67 -12.13 -8.18
CA PRO A 745 -6.08 -12.37 -7.91
C PRO A 745 -6.39 -13.73 -7.27
N THR A 746 -5.80 -14.81 -7.81
CA THR A 746 -5.95 -16.16 -7.26
C THR A 746 -5.31 -16.25 -5.87
N THR A 747 -4.19 -15.59 -5.64
CA THR A 747 -3.52 -15.57 -4.32
C THR A 747 -4.40 -14.89 -3.27
N HIS A 748 -5.03 -13.76 -3.58
CA HIS A 748 -5.98 -13.10 -2.68
C HIS A 748 -7.19 -14.00 -2.39
N ALA A 749 -7.79 -14.60 -3.42
CA ALA A 749 -8.90 -15.52 -3.24
C ALA A 749 -8.55 -16.71 -2.32
N MET A 750 -7.36 -17.29 -2.47
CA MET A 750 -6.90 -18.38 -1.59
C MET A 750 -6.66 -17.92 -0.16
N GLN A 751 -6.13 -16.73 0.05
CA GLN A 751 -5.94 -16.15 1.39
C GLN A 751 -7.27 -15.88 2.07
N ASP A 752 -8.23 -15.32 1.35
CA ASP A 752 -9.58 -15.07 1.86
C ASP A 752 -10.29 -16.37 2.27
N ILE A 753 -10.24 -17.41 1.42
CA ILE A 753 -10.82 -18.70 1.74
C ILE A 753 -10.11 -19.35 2.95
N ALA A 754 -8.77 -19.26 3.02
CA ALA A 754 -8.00 -19.79 4.13
C ALA A 754 -8.31 -19.10 5.48
N ALA A 755 -8.60 -17.80 5.46
CA ALA A 755 -8.98 -17.03 6.64
C ALA A 755 -10.27 -17.57 7.30
N PHE A 756 -11.21 -18.09 6.50
CA PHE A 756 -12.47 -18.66 6.93
C PHE A 756 -12.48 -20.20 6.92
N ARG A 757 -11.31 -20.84 6.99
CA ARG A 757 -11.17 -22.30 6.92
C ARG A 757 -12.17 -23.05 7.79
N LYS A 758 -12.30 -22.65 9.06
CA LYS A 758 -13.17 -23.34 10.02
C LYS A 758 -14.66 -23.23 9.65
N ASP A 759 -15.04 -22.09 9.09
CA ASP A 759 -16.42 -21.85 8.68
C ASP A 759 -16.74 -22.70 7.45
N PHE A 760 -15.83 -22.78 6.48
CA PHE A 760 -15.97 -23.66 5.31
C PHE A 760 -15.93 -25.14 5.67
N GLU A 761 -15.09 -25.57 6.62
CA GLU A 761 -15.07 -26.95 7.12
C GLU A 761 -16.32 -27.31 7.93
N ALA A 762 -16.99 -26.33 8.53
CA ALA A 762 -18.29 -26.50 9.21
C ALA A 762 -19.49 -26.40 8.23
N SER A 763 -19.27 -25.84 7.07
CA SER A 763 -20.23 -25.73 5.98
C SER A 763 -20.41 -27.07 5.29
N ASN A 764 -21.60 -27.32 4.75
CA ASN A 764 -21.86 -28.52 3.95
C ASN A 764 -21.68 -28.27 2.44
N LEU A 765 -21.19 -27.09 2.03
CA LEU A 765 -20.96 -26.78 0.62
C LEU A 765 -19.63 -27.37 0.14
N PRO A 766 -19.66 -28.39 -0.77
CA PRO A 766 -18.45 -28.89 -1.40
C PRO A 766 -17.76 -27.83 -2.23
N MET A 767 -16.39 -27.84 -2.19
CA MET A 767 -15.56 -26.98 -3.03
C MET A 767 -14.87 -27.78 -4.12
N ILE A 768 -14.93 -27.29 -5.34
CA ILE A 768 -14.27 -27.87 -6.51
C ILE A 768 -13.39 -26.80 -7.14
N PHE A 769 -12.08 -27.02 -7.19
CA PHE A 769 -11.12 -26.12 -7.83
C PHE A 769 -10.60 -26.74 -9.11
N VAL A 770 -10.78 -26.05 -10.23
CA VAL A 770 -10.50 -26.56 -11.57
C VAL A 770 -9.43 -25.69 -12.23
N PHE A 771 -8.53 -26.33 -12.97
CA PHE A 771 -7.42 -25.72 -13.70
C PHE A 771 -7.48 -26.11 -15.17
N SER A 772 -6.99 -25.27 -16.09
CA SER A 772 -6.98 -25.60 -17.52
C SER A 772 -5.93 -26.65 -17.90
N SER A 773 -4.97 -26.94 -17.02
CA SER A 773 -3.96 -27.96 -17.27
C SER A 773 -3.37 -28.54 -16.00
N LYS A 774 -2.80 -29.74 -16.10
CA LYS A 774 -2.02 -30.36 -15.02
C LYS A 774 -0.83 -29.47 -14.63
N GLU A 775 -0.24 -28.77 -15.57
CA GLU A 775 0.89 -27.86 -15.32
C GLU A 775 0.48 -26.68 -14.45
N GLU A 776 -0.66 -26.03 -14.71
CA GLU A 776 -1.20 -24.96 -13.85
C GLU A 776 -1.49 -25.47 -12.42
N TYR A 777 -2.12 -26.62 -12.31
CA TYR A 777 -2.35 -27.25 -11.00
C TYR A 777 -1.05 -27.52 -10.25
N ASP A 778 -0.03 -28.06 -10.91
CA ASP A 778 1.26 -28.37 -10.25
C ASP A 778 1.95 -27.08 -9.79
N LYS A 779 1.90 -26.00 -10.57
CA LYS A 779 2.41 -24.66 -10.18
C LYS A 779 1.64 -24.09 -9.01
N PHE A 780 0.32 -24.14 -9.02
CA PHE A 780 -0.54 -23.73 -7.91
C PHE A 780 -0.17 -24.49 -6.63
N LYS A 781 0.01 -25.80 -6.74
CA LYS A 781 0.40 -26.65 -5.59
C LYS A 781 1.77 -26.29 -5.02
N LEU A 782 2.73 -25.87 -5.87
CA LEU A 782 4.06 -25.42 -5.45
C LEU A 782 4.00 -24.11 -4.65
N LYS A 783 2.99 -23.24 -4.84
CA LYS A 783 2.80 -22.03 -4.03
C LYS A 783 2.43 -22.33 -2.59
N ASN A 784 1.97 -23.56 -2.31
CA ASN A 784 1.70 -24.07 -0.97
C ASN A 784 0.86 -23.13 -0.11
N PHE A 785 -0.34 -22.81 -0.58
CA PHE A 785 -1.30 -22.00 0.18
C PHE A 785 -1.66 -22.72 1.49
N SER A 786 -1.13 -22.20 2.60
CA SER A 786 -1.39 -22.78 3.93
C SER A 786 -2.76 -22.34 4.43
N GLY A 787 -3.49 -23.28 5.03
CA GLY A 787 -4.75 -22.98 5.72
C GLY A 787 -6.00 -23.11 4.86
N LEU A 788 -5.94 -23.59 3.63
CA LEU A 788 -7.14 -23.94 2.86
C LEU A 788 -7.97 -25.02 3.56
N PRO A 789 -9.32 -25.02 3.41
CA PRO A 789 -10.20 -26.04 3.95
C PRO A 789 -9.81 -27.45 3.49
N GLU A 790 -10.07 -28.46 4.34
CA GLU A 790 -9.93 -29.86 3.95
C GLU A 790 -11.11 -30.29 3.08
N GLY A 791 -10.88 -31.24 2.17
CA GLY A 791 -11.95 -31.81 1.33
C GLY A 791 -12.17 -31.07 -0.01
N ILE A 792 -11.34 -30.10 -0.36
CA ILE A 792 -11.38 -29.48 -1.71
C ILE A 792 -11.09 -30.55 -2.77
N VAL A 793 -11.97 -30.67 -3.75
CA VAL A 793 -11.77 -31.51 -4.93
C VAL A 793 -11.05 -30.74 -6.01
N TYR A 794 -9.97 -31.30 -6.55
CA TYR A 794 -9.20 -30.69 -7.63
C TYR A 794 -9.49 -31.34 -8.97
N GLY A 795 -9.57 -30.56 -10.04
CA GLY A 795 -9.88 -31.04 -11.38
C GLY A 795 -9.07 -30.34 -12.47
N ILE A 796 -8.91 -31.01 -13.59
CA ILE A 796 -8.42 -30.42 -14.85
C ILE A 796 -9.58 -30.34 -15.83
N ASP A 797 -9.86 -29.13 -16.31
CA ASP A 797 -10.84 -28.83 -17.34
C ASP A 797 -10.23 -29.05 -18.73
N ASP A 798 -10.96 -29.67 -19.65
CA ASP A 798 -10.61 -29.78 -21.06
C ASP A 798 -11.09 -28.57 -21.90
N GLY A 799 -11.62 -27.55 -21.24
CA GLY A 799 -12.17 -26.31 -21.80
C GLY A 799 -13.70 -26.23 -21.73
N ALA A 800 -14.41 -27.33 -21.42
CA ALA A 800 -15.86 -27.33 -21.35
C ALA A 800 -16.42 -26.49 -20.18
N ILE A 801 -15.79 -26.56 -19.00
CA ILE A 801 -16.18 -25.77 -17.84
C ILE A 801 -15.91 -24.29 -18.10
N ARG A 802 -14.72 -23.96 -18.64
CA ARG A 802 -14.37 -22.58 -18.98
C ARG A 802 -15.36 -21.98 -19.98
N ASP A 803 -15.63 -22.69 -21.07
CA ASP A 803 -16.48 -22.21 -22.14
C ASP A 803 -17.92 -22.01 -21.63
N ASP A 804 -18.43 -22.93 -20.81
CA ASP A 804 -19.76 -22.82 -20.22
C ASP A 804 -19.84 -21.63 -19.25
N LEU A 805 -18.84 -21.44 -18.37
CA LEU A 805 -18.80 -20.28 -17.45
C LEU A 805 -18.80 -18.95 -18.22
N VAL A 806 -17.97 -18.83 -19.26
CA VAL A 806 -17.86 -17.60 -20.04
C VAL A 806 -19.13 -17.31 -20.83
N GLU A 807 -19.69 -18.30 -21.52
CA GLU A 807 -20.85 -18.13 -22.37
C GLU A 807 -22.15 -17.98 -21.57
N SER A 808 -22.42 -18.89 -20.61
CA SER A 808 -23.68 -18.93 -19.87
C SER A 808 -23.83 -17.80 -18.84
N LEU A 809 -22.74 -17.27 -18.33
CA LEU A 809 -22.72 -16.17 -17.36
C LEU A 809 -22.35 -14.82 -18.00
N HIS A 810 -22.16 -14.77 -19.33
CA HIS A 810 -21.81 -13.56 -20.08
C HIS A 810 -20.56 -12.84 -19.54
N LEU A 811 -19.53 -13.61 -19.14
CA LEU A 811 -18.31 -13.07 -18.55
C LEU A 811 -17.42 -12.38 -19.60
N SER A 812 -16.56 -11.47 -19.13
CA SER A 812 -15.57 -10.78 -19.97
C SER A 812 -14.35 -11.66 -20.21
N GLY A 813 -14.51 -12.70 -21.07
CA GLY A 813 -13.42 -13.65 -21.32
C GLY A 813 -13.08 -14.53 -20.12
N ASP A 814 -11.87 -15.06 -20.11
CA ASP A 814 -11.38 -16.06 -19.16
C ASP A 814 -10.45 -15.43 -18.09
N ASN A 815 -10.82 -14.26 -17.57
CA ASN A 815 -10.08 -13.62 -16.47
C ASN A 815 -10.25 -14.41 -15.16
N ARG A 816 -9.18 -15.05 -14.68
CA ARG A 816 -9.21 -15.89 -13.48
C ARG A 816 -8.75 -15.15 -12.23
N PRO A 817 -9.20 -15.62 -11.04
CA PRO A 817 -10.11 -16.77 -10.82
C PRO A 817 -11.56 -16.45 -11.17
N ILE A 818 -12.35 -17.48 -11.51
CA ILE A 818 -13.81 -17.39 -11.61
C ILE A 818 -14.41 -18.28 -10.53
N PHE A 819 -15.22 -17.71 -9.65
CA PHE A 819 -15.94 -18.45 -8.62
C PHE A 819 -17.43 -18.38 -8.85
N ILE A 820 -18.10 -19.51 -8.71
CA ILE A 820 -19.56 -19.61 -8.71
C ILE A 820 -20.05 -20.42 -7.53
N ILE A 821 -21.29 -20.13 -7.10
CA ILE A 821 -22.10 -21.06 -6.33
C ILE A 821 -23.25 -21.49 -7.25
N ALA A 822 -23.33 -22.77 -7.52
CA ALA A 822 -24.34 -23.37 -8.39
C ALA A 822 -24.94 -24.62 -7.74
N ASN A 823 -26.10 -25.04 -8.24
CA ASN A 823 -26.72 -26.28 -7.82
C ASN A 823 -26.70 -27.33 -8.94
N THR A 824 -27.06 -28.57 -8.60
CA THR A 824 -27.12 -29.68 -9.54
C THR A 824 -28.25 -29.54 -10.60
N ASN A 825 -29.11 -28.56 -10.43
CA ASN A 825 -30.17 -28.20 -11.41
C ASN A 825 -29.69 -27.14 -12.41
N SER A 826 -28.41 -26.83 -12.43
CA SER A 826 -27.77 -25.82 -13.31
C SER A 826 -28.14 -24.36 -13.00
N GLU A 827 -28.62 -24.05 -11.80
CA GLU A 827 -28.89 -22.68 -11.37
C GLU A 827 -27.67 -22.12 -10.64
N VAL A 828 -27.18 -20.96 -11.11
CA VAL A 828 -26.09 -20.21 -10.48
C VAL A 828 -26.69 -19.08 -9.64
N VAL A 829 -26.35 -19.02 -8.37
CA VAL A 829 -26.82 -17.99 -7.43
C VAL A 829 -25.73 -16.99 -7.02
N PHE A 830 -24.50 -17.24 -7.43
CA PHE A 830 -23.35 -16.36 -7.18
C PHE A 830 -22.33 -16.53 -8.29
N VAL A 831 -21.74 -15.43 -8.74
CA VAL A 831 -20.61 -15.41 -9.68
C VAL A 831 -19.67 -14.26 -9.36
N LYS A 832 -18.36 -14.56 -9.35
CA LYS A 832 -17.28 -13.59 -9.27
C LYS A 832 -16.17 -13.95 -10.23
N GLN A 833 -15.65 -12.93 -10.92
CA GLN A 833 -14.55 -13.07 -11.87
C GLN A 833 -13.42 -12.10 -11.53
N GLY A 834 -12.19 -12.58 -11.57
CA GLY A 834 -10.99 -11.78 -11.41
C GLY A 834 -10.71 -11.34 -9.97
N TYR A 835 -10.09 -10.19 -9.83
CA TYR A 835 -9.63 -9.68 -8.54
C TYR A 835 -10.80 -9.34 -7.60
N THR A 836 -10.89 -10.06 -6.50
CA THR A 836 -11.95 -9.90 -5.50
C THR A 836 -11.34 -10.00 -4.10
N ILE A 837 -11.58 -8.99 -3.26
CA ILE A 837 -11.23 -9.00 -1.84
C ILE A 837 -12.48 -9.35 -1.02
N GLY A 838 -12.32 -10.16 0.04
CA GLY A 838 -13.42 -10.64 0.85
C GLY A 838 -14.26 -11.72 0.17
N LEU A 839 -13.69 -12.44 -0.80
CA LEU A 839 -14.38 -13.53 -1.49
C LEU A 839 -14.87 -14.61 -0.52
N GLY A 840 -14.04 -15.00 0.47
CA GLY A 840 -14.41 -16.01 1.46
C GLY A 840 -15.69 -15.65 2.23
N GLU A 841 -15.81 -14.40 2.65
CA GLU A 841 -17.00 -13.90 3.33
C GLU A 841 -18.23 -13.88 2.42
N GLN A 842 -18.06 -13.45 1.15
CA GLN A 842 -19.14 -13.43 0.18
C GLN A 842 -19.69 -14.84 -0.10
N LEU A 843 -18.81 -15.82 -0.27
CA LEU A 843 -19.19 -17.24 -0.45
C LEU A 843 -19.98 -17.77 0.75
N LEU A 844 -19.51 -17.50 1.98
CA LEU A 844 -20.20 -17.92 3.21
C LEU A 844 -21.52 -17.18 3.43
N LYS A 845 -21.65 -15.95 2.96
CA LYS A 845 -22.92 -15.20 2.99
C LYS A 845 -23.99 -15.90 2.16
N ILE A 846 -23.67 -16.28 0.93
CA ILE A 846 -24.61 -16.98 0.04
C ILE A 846 -24.94 -18.38 0.60
N GLU A 847 -23.98 -19.09 1.14
CA GLU A 847 -24.19 -20.39 1.81
C GLU A 847 -25.24 -20.27 2.92
N LYS A 848 -25.10 -19.29 3.80
CA LYS A 848 -26.08 -19.04 4.89
C LYS A 848 -27.47 -18.69 4.36
N ALA A 849 -27.54 -17.92 3.26
CA ALA A 849 -28.80 -17.58 2.62
C ALA A 849 -29.47 -18.84 2.02
N ILE A 850 -28.72 -19.76 1.41
CA ILE A 850 -29.18 -21.06 0.93
C ILE A 850 -29.77 -21.87 2.11
N GLY A 851 -29.06 -21.97 3.23
CA GLY A 851 -29.50 -22.70 4.42
C GLY A 851 -30.78 -22.13 5.06
N SER A 852 -31.03 -20.83 4.95
CA SER A 852 -32.25 -20.19 5.47
C SER A 852 -33.48 -20.40 4.59
N THR A 853 -33.30 -20.68 3.30
CA THR A 853 -34.40 -20.94 2.35
C THR A 853 -34.95 -22.37 2.47
N HIS A 854 -34.22 -23.27 3.11
CA HIS A 854 -34.59 -24.70 3.34
C HIS A 854 -35.13 -24.98 4.75
N GLN A 855 -35.28 -23.98 5.63
CA GLN A 855 -35.97 -24.06 6.92
C GLN A 855 -37.36 -23.41 6.82
#